data_7b0d9097e213e6b9559db9b17db1509e
#
_entry.id   7b0d9097e213e6b9559db9b17db1509e
#
_cell.length_a   1.000
_cell.length_b   1.000
_cell.length_c   1.000
_cell.angle_alpha   90.00
_cell.angle_beta   90.00
_cell.angle_gamma   90.00
#
_symmetry.space_group_name_H-M   'P 1'
#
loop_
_entity.id
_entity.type
_entity.pdbx_description
1 polymer ?
#
loop_
_entity_poly.entity_id
_entity_poly.type
_entity_poly.pdbx_seq_one_letter_code
_entity_poly.pdbx_strand_id
1 'polypeptide(L)'
;MHSPNLTDGNIARIRELFPGCVTEARDEHGAMKLAVDFDQLKQELSDSIVEGPQERYNLNWPGKREALLTANAPIAKTLRPCREESVDFDTTKNLFIEGDNLDALKLLQETYLGKVKMIYIDPPYNTGNDFIYEDDFAENADEFLRRSNQKDEEGNRLVANTESNGRFHSDWLSMIYPRLRLARNLLCDDGLIFMSIDTGEESNLTKTTDEIFGEENRLATIVWEKRFTRSNNAKTFATLTERILCYRKSADLSEIKEPRNEKADSTYTNPDHDPRGVWTSVSYVNPATKEQRPNLVYPIENPVTRKEVNHPTNAWKYEKSVYNSHVKENKLYWGINGKNTYPRLKKFLTEMAGGMVPVDFWSRQSVGTTDEASKYLASLLGVKVFDFPKPYSLIQRALRLINSADGIILDFFAGTSPSAEAVMRLNAEDGGNRKFIMVQLPELCNEQSEAFKAGYKTIAEISKERIRRAGKKIKDEKEQTVSAQGVLLYAPTTIDTGFRVLKIDSSNMAEVYYTPDAVNQGDLFNAIDNIKPDRTPEDLLFQVLLDAGVDLSLPIRKETIQGKTVFFVDENALVACFDTDVNEELVRELAQFRSYDMPIRKIVFRDTGFASDAVKINVEQIFRQLSPGTEVKSI
;
A
#
# COMPACT_ATOMS: atom_id res chain seq x y z
N MET A 1 14.08 3.93 -20.49
CA MET A 1 14.53 3.23 -19.27
C MET A 1 13.53 2.13 -18.91
N HIS A 2 14.00 1.04 -18.36
CA HIS A 2 13.16 -0.09 -17.99
C HIS A 2 13.10 -0.18 -16.48
N SER A 3 12.00 -0.69 -15.91
CA SER A 3 11.96 -1.08 -14.50
C SER A 3 13.04 -2.14 -14.22
N PRO A 4 13.58 -2.25 -12.98
CA PRO A 4 14.62 -3.21 -12.68
C PRO A 4 14.17 -4.64 -12.98
N ASN A 5 15.06 -5.44 -13.51
CA ASN A 5 14.86 -6.87 -13.68
C ASN A 5 15.04 -7.57 -12.33
N LEU A 6 13.94 -7.89 -11.67
CA LEU A 6 13.96 -8.55 -10.37
C LEU A 6 14.60 -9.94 -10.43
N THR A 7 14.55 -10.62 -11.57
CA THR A 7 15.19 -11.93 -11.75
C THR A 7 16.71 -11.80 -11.63
N ASP A 8 17.32 -10.84 -12.33
CA ASP A 8 18.77 -10.61 -12.27
C ASP A 8 19.21 -10.18 -10.86
N GLY A 9 18.42 -9.35 -10.20
CA GLY A 9 18.65 -8.97 -8.81
C GLY A 9 18.57 -10.15 -7.83
N ASN A 10 17.61 -11.05 -8.01
CA ASN A 10 17.48 -12.26 -7.21
C ASN A 10 18.64 -13.24 -7.46
N ILE A 11 19.07 -13.43 -8.72
CA ILE A 11 20.22 -14.25 -9.07
C ILE A 11 21.50 -13.67 -8.44
N ALA A 12 21.67 -12.35 -8.46
CA ALA A 12 22.81 -11.69 -7.83
C ALA A 12 22.85 -11.95 -6.31
N ARG A 13 21.72 -11.85 -5.61
CA ARG A 13 21.61 -12.16 -4.18
C ARG A 13 21.89 -13.63 -3.85
N ILE A 14 21.39 -14.56 -4.69
CA ILE A 14 21.70 -15.98 -4.55
C ILE A 14 23.19 -16.22 -4.76
N ARG A 15 23.83 -15.55 -5.74
CA ARG A 15 25.26 -15.64 -5.99
C ARG A 15 26.09 -15.11 -4.81
N GLU A 16 25.65 -14.09 -4.11
CA GLU A 16 26.32 -13.59 -2.89
C GLU A 16 26.29 -14.63 -1.76
N LEU A 17 25.15 -15.30 -1.57
CA LEU A 17 24.94 -16.28 -0.51
C LEU A 17 25.49 -17.66 -0.87
N PHE A 18 25.32 -18.11 -2.11
CA PHE A 18 25.64 -19.43 -2.61
C PHE A 18 26.32 -19.35 -4.01
N PRO A 19 27.59 -18.90 -4.09
CA PRO A 19 28.27 -18.69 -5.39
C PRO A 19 28.30 -19.92 -6.28
N GLY A 20 28.42 -21.12 -5.69
CA GLY A 20 28.41 -22.40 -6.40
C GLY A 20 27.09 -22.77 -7.07
N CYS A 21 25.99 -22.12 -6.67
CA CYS A 21 24.66 -22.41 -7.21
C CYS A 21 24.30 -21.52 -8.40
N VAL A 22 25.18 -20.63 -8.88
CA VAL A 22 24.93 -19.79 -10.04
C VAL A 22 25.87 -20.19 -11.16
N THR A 23 25.32 -20.55 -12.32
CA THR A 23 26.03 -21.02 -13.50
C THR A 23 25.66 -20.20 -14.73
N GLU A 24 26.39 -20.40 -15.81
CA GLU A 24 26.07 -19.81 -17.09
C GLU A 24 25.11 -20.70 -17.88
N ALA A 25 24.01 -20.13 -18.36
CA ALA A 25 23.05 -20.79 -19.25
C ALA A 25 22.84 -19.95 -20.51
N ARG A 26 22.38 -20.57 -21.57
CA ARG A 26 21.98 -19.86 -22.78
C ARG A 26 20.48 -19.57 -22.73
N ASP A 27 20.10 -18.34 -23.06
CA ASP A 27 18.71 -17.98 -23.26
C ASP A 27 18.14 -18.54 -24.58
N GLU A 28 16.89 -18.32 -24.85
CA GLU A 28 16.18 -18.77 -26.06
C GLU A 28 16.75 -18.17 -27.34
N HIS A 29 17.51 -17.08 -27.24
CA HIS A 29 18.20 -16.43 -28.37
C HIS A 29 19.68 -16.82 -28.47
N GLY A 30 20.16 -17.74 -27.61
CA GLY A 30 21.55 -18.22 -27.60
C GLY A 30 22.55 -17.29 -26.89
N ALA A 31 22.10 -16.20 -26.29
CA ALA A 31 22.94 -15.31 -25.49
C ALA A 31 23.27 -15.94 -24.12
N MET A 32 24.50 -15.70 -23.64
CA MET A 32 24.94 -16.19 -22.32
C MET A 32 24.25 -15.38 -21.19
N LYS A 33 23.59 -16.08 -20.27
CA LYS A 33 22.88 -15.51 -19.14
C LYS A 33 23.24 -16.28 -17.87
N LEU A 34 23.31 -15.59 -16.74
CA LEU A 34 23.43 -16.24 -15.43
C LEU A 34 22.10 -16.92 -15.06
N ALA A 35 22.20 -18.15 -14.58
CA ALA A 35 21.06 -18.94 -14.12
C ALA A 35 21.39 -19.63 -12.79
N VAL A 36 20.37 -19.94 -12.01
CA VAL A 36 20.51 -20.67 -10.75
C VAL A 36 20.41 -22.18 -11.05
N ASP A 37 21.39 -22.93 -10.58
CA ASP A 37 21.32 -24.38 -10.47
C ASP A 37 20.46 -24.73 -9.24
N PHE A 38 19.20 -25.05 -9.49
CA PHE A 38 18.24 -25.31 -8.42
C PHE A 38 18.49 -26.64 -7.68
N ASP A 39 19.11 -27.63 -8.32
CA ASP A 39 19.43 -28.90 -7.68
C ASP A 39 20.58 -28.69 -6.70
N GLN A 40 21.59 -27.92 -7.09
CA GLN A 40 22.69 -27.57 -6.22
C GLN A 40 22.26 -26.64 -5.07
N LEU A 41 21.42 -25.62 -5.35
CA LEU A 41 20.88 -24.75 -4.32
C LEU A 41 20.02 -25.52 -3.30
N LYS A 42 19.24 -26.48 -3.76
CA LYS A 42 18.42 -27.35 -2.92
C LYS A 42 19.28 -28.20 -1.98
N GLN A 43 20.40 -28.72 -2.48
CA GLN A 43 21.36 -29.48 -1.68
C GLN A 43 22.05 -28.60 -0.63
N GLU A 44 22.45 -27.38 -0.98
CA GLU A 44 23.04 -26.40 -0.04
C GLU A 44 22.11 -26.01 1.10
N LEU A 45 20.79 -26.03 0.85
CA LEU A 45 19.77 -25.67 1.83
C LEU A 45 19.18 -26.90 2.58
N SER A 46 19.76 -28.10 2.43
CA SER A 46 19.23 -29.33 3.03
C SER A 46 20.27 -30.00 3.91
N ASP A 47 19.89 -30.36 5.13
CA ASP A 47 20.72 -31.13 6.07
C ASP A 47 20.86 -32.61 5.67
N SER A 48 20.11 -33.04 4.66
CA SER A 48 20.14 -34.39 4.12
C SER A 48 20.03 -34.39 2.61
N ILE A 49 20.49 -35.45 1.97
CA ILE A 49 20.33 -35.61 0.51
C ILE A 49 18.85 -35.70 0.15
N VAL A 50 18.40 -34.78 -0.70
CA VAL A 50 17.02 -34.72 -1.18
C VAL A 50 16.93 -35.39 -2.53
N GLU A 51 16.64 -36.70 -2.54
CA GLU A 51 16.41 -37.47 -3.76
C GLU A 51 14.95 -37.35 -4.22
N GLY A 52 14.77 -36.94 -5.49
CA GLY A 52 13.47 -36.88 -6.17
C GLY A 52 12.55 -35.71 -5.81
N PRO A 53 11.42 -35.57 -6.50
CA PRO A 53 10.44 -34.53 -6.21
C PRO A 53 9.74 -34.82 -4.89
N GLN A 54 10.00 -34.03 -3.85
CA GLN A 54 9.18 -34.08 -2.64
C GLN A 54 7.82 -33.46 -2.93
N GLU A 55 6.75 -34.21 -2.63
CA GLU A 55 5.40 -33.66 -2.65
C GLU A 55 5.29 -32.58 -1.58
N ARG A 56 5.11 -31.32 -2.04
CA ARG A 56 4.84 -30.17 -1.17
C ARG A 56 3.46 -29.65 -1.50
N TYR A 57 2.66 -29.37 -0.48
CA TYR A 57 1.40 -28.69 -0.68
C TYR A 57 1.65 -27.27 -1.17
N ASN A 58 1.21 -26.98 -2.38
CA ASN A 58 1.17 -25.63 -2.93
C ASN A 58 -0.08 -25.48 -3.79
N LEU A 59 -0.61 -24.27 -3.88
CA LEU A 59 -1.64 -23.96 -4.86
C LEU A 59 -1.00 -23.86 -6.24
N ASN A 60 -1.50 -24.66 -7.19
CA ASN A 60 -1.05 -24.62 -8.57
C ASN A 60 -2.24 -24.45 -9.52
N TRP A 61 -2.03 -23.68 -10.58
CA TRP A 61 -3.03 -23.43 -11.61
C TRP A 61 -2.36 -23.22 -12.98
N PRO A 62 -3.11 -23.42 -14.10
CA PRO A 62 -2.61 -23.08 -15.43
C PRO A 62 -2.31 -21.58 -15.55
N GLY A 63 -1.05 -21.22 -15.85
CA GLY A 63 -0.61 -19.81 -15.95
C GLY A 63 0.20 -19.29 -14.75
N LYS A 64 0.41 -20.10 -13.69
CA LYS A 64 1.16 -19.65 -12.49
C LYS A 64 2.60 -19.25 -12.80
N ARG A 65 3.29 -20.03 -13.66
CA ARG A 65 4.68 -19.74 -14.03
C ARG A 65 4.80 -18.44 -14.83
N GLU A 66 3.88 -18.26 -15.76
CA GLU A 66 3.76 -17.05 -16.58
C GLU A 66 3.46 -15.83 -15.69
N ALA A 67 2.54 -15.93 -14.75
CA ALA A 67 2.25 -14.88 -13.78
C ALA A 67 3.49 -14.51 -12.92
N LEU A 68 4.33 -15.48 -12.56
CA LEU A 68 5.60 -15.22 -11.88
C LEU A 68 6.58 -14.47 -12.78
N LEU A 69 6.74 -14.88 -14.04
CA LEU A 69 7.59 -14.20 -15.00
C LEU A 69 7.10 -12.77 -15.25
N THR A 70 5.80 -12.58 -15.38
CA THR A 70 5.17 -11.27 -15.54
C THR A 70 5.49 -10.33 -14.39
N ALA A 71 5.47 -10.80 -13.14
CA ALA A 71 5.88 -10.00 -11.98
C ALA A 71 7.33 -9.51 -12.08
N ASN A 72 8.22 -10.36 -12.59
CA ASN A 72 9.65 -10.09 -12.65
C ASN A 72 10.11 -9.34 -13.92
N ALA A 73 9.32 -9.41 -15.00
CA ALA A 73 9.68 -8.80 -16.28
C ALA A 73 9.74 -7.26 -16.17
N PRO A 74 10.81 -6.62 -16.68
CA PRO A 74 10.91 -5.17 -16.72
C PRO A 74 9.95 -4.58 -17.76
N ILE A 75 9.55 -3.33 -17.53
CA ILE A 75 8.69 -2.59 -18.47
C ILE A 75 9.37 -1.30 -18.94
N ALA A 76 9.06 -0.89 -20.18
CA ALA A 76 9.53 0.35 -20.78
C ALA A 76 8.43 1.43 -20.70
N LYS A 77 8.00 1.76 -19.48
CA LYS A 77 6.95 2.75 -19.20
C LYS A 77 7.47 3.81 -18.24
N THR A 78 6.73 4.91 -18.12
CA THR A 78 7.03 6.02 -17.22
C THR A 78 5.73 6.61 -16.65
N LEU A 79 5.88 7.56 -15.71
CA LEU A 79 4.79 8.33 -15.14
C LEU A 79 4.84 9.76 -15.68
N ARG A 80 3.79 10.20 -16.36
CA ARG A 80 3.67 11.56 -16.88
C ARG A 80 2.80 12.41 -15.95
N PRO A 81 3.28 13.58 -15.51
CA PRO A 81 2.51 14.49 -14.66
C PRO A 81 1.36 15.13 -15.42
N CYS A 82 0.20 15.25 -14.76
CA CYS A 82 -1.00 15.90 -15.28
C CYS A 82 -1.44 17.00 -14.30
N ARG A 83 -0.92 18.22 -14.49
CA ARG A 83 -1.16 19.36 -13.57
C ARG A 83 -2.60 19.79 -13.54
N GLU A 84 -3.28 19.80 -14.69
CA GLU A 84 -4.66 20.25 -14.87
C GLU A 84 -5.67 19.37 -14.11
N GLU A 85 -5.34 18.13 -13.85
CA GLU A 85 -6.19 17.22 -13.08
C GLU A 85 -5.80 17.15 -11.59
N SER A 86 -4.66 17.73 -11.23
CA SER A 86 -4.09 17.72 -9.88
C SER A 86 -4.66 18.82 -9.00
N VAL A 87 -4.44 18.68 -7.68
CA VAL A 87 -4.72 19.71 -6.68
C VAL A 87 -3.45 19.94 -5.88
N ASP A 88 -3.02 21.21 -5.76
CA ASP A 88 -1.80 21.63 -5.04
C ASP A 88 -0.55 20.84 -5.51
N PHE A 89 -0.38 20.67 -6.82
CA PHE A 89 0.60 19.79 -7.47
C PHE A 89 2.02 19.90 -6.91
N ASP A 90 2.50 21.12 -6.67
CA ASP A 90 3.90 21.37 -6.29
C ASP A 90 4.19 21.10 -4.81
N THR A 91 3.16 21.08 -3.96
CA THR A 91 3.29 21.03 -2.50
C THR A 91 2.68 19.78 -1.85
N THR A 92 1.68 19.16 -2.50
CA THR A 92 1.04 17.95 -1.97
C THR A 92 1.99 16.76 -1.92
N LYS A 93 1.79 15.91 -0.92
CA LYS A 93 2.54 14.65 -0.74
C LYS A 93 1.76 13.41 -1.15
N ASN A 94 0.54 13.58 -1.68
CA ASN A 94 -0.34 12.50 -2.10
C ASN A 94 -0.25 12.29 -3.61
N LEU A 95 -0.37 11.03 -4.04
CA LEU A 95 -0.28 10.65 -5.45
C LEU A 95 -1.56 9.95 -5.91
N PHE A 96 -1.97 10.25 -7.14
CA PHE A 96 -2.97 9.49 -7.89
C PHE A 96 -2.35 9.05 -9.21
N ILE A 97 -2.22 7.74 -9.40
CA ILE A 97 -1.62 7.15 -10.61
C ILE A 97 -2.76 6.59 -11.46
N GLU A 98 -2.92 7.11 -12.67
CA GLU A 98 -3.90 6.65 -13.64
C GLU A 98 -3.23 5.68 -14.63
N GLY A 99 -3.70 4.44 -14.66
CA GLY A 99 -3.20 3.38 -15.54
C GLY A 99 -3.33 1.99 -14.93
N ASP A 100 -2.73 1.01 -15.58
CA ASP A 100 -2.71 -0.36 -15.09
C ASP A 100 -1.92 -0.49 -13.79
N ASN A 101 -2.46 -1.23 -12.84
CA ASN A 101 -1.86 -1.33 -11.51
C ASN A 101 -0.63 -2.24 -11.46
N LEU A 102 -0.47 -3.22 -12.36
CA LEU A 102 0.75 -4.01 -12.45
C LEU A 102 1.92 -3.14 -12.92
N ASP A 103 1.69 -2.31 -13.93
CA ASP A 103 2.68 -1.33 -14.40
C ASP A 103 3.03 -0.32 -13.31
N ALA A 104 2.01 0.23 -12.63
CA ALA A 104 2.22 1.13 -11.50
C ALA A 104 3.09 0.49 -10.41
N LEU A 105 2.76 -0.73 -9.98
CA LEU A 105 3.52 -1.46 -8.97
C LEU A 105 4.97 -1.71 -9.39
N LYS A 106 5.24 -1.98 -10.68
CA LYS A 106 6.60 -2.13 -11.20
C LYS A 106 7.37 -0.81 -11.17
N LEU A 107 6.74 0.29 -11.59
CA LEU A 107 7.37 1.61 -11.58
C LEU A 107 7.67 2.10 -10.15
N LEU A 108 6.81 1.76 -9.19
CA LEU A 108 6.99 2.15 -7.81
C LEU A 108 8.10 1.38 -7.07
N GLN A 109 8.59 0.24 -7.60
CA GLN A 109 9.62 -0.57 -6.92
C GLN A 109 10.90 0.23 -6.64
N GLU A 110 11.40 1.04 -7.58
CA GLU A 110 12.65 1.80 -7.39
C GLU A 110 12.52 2.81 -6.24
N THR A 111 11.40 3.51 -6.18
CA THR A 111 11.23 4.65 -5.28
C THR A 111 10.69 4.25 -3.92
N TYR A 112 9.77 3.26 -3.87
CA TYR A 112 8.98 2.95 -2.67
C TYR A 112 9.21 1.55 -2.11
N LEU A 113 10.27 0.85 -2.52
CA LEU A 113 10.65 -0.45 -1.95
C LEU A 113 10.79 -0.37 -0.43
N GLY A 114 10.02 -1.17 0.31
CA GLY A 114 10.04 -1.21 1.76
C GLY A 114 9.56 0.07 2.48
N LYS A 115 8.83 0.96 1.81
CA LYS A 115 8.39 2.25 2.40
C LYS A 115 6.89 2.35 2.66
N VAL A 116 6.08 1.46 2.11
CA VAL A 116 4.61 1.50 2.28
C VAL A 116 4.24 0.92 3.63
N LYS A 117 3.50 1.69 4.43
CA LYS A 117 3.09 1.28 5.78
C LYS A 117 1.84 0.42 5.79
N MET A 118 0.89 0.71 4.91
CA MET A 118 -0.32 -0.07 4.76
C MET A 118 -0.73 -0.16 3.28
N ILE A 119 -1.17 -1.35 2.89
CA ILE A 119 -1.86 -1.57 1.63
C ILE A 119 -3.31 -1.96 1.95
N TYR A 120 -4.27 -1.33 1.29
CA TYR A 120 -5.66 -1.77 1.26
C TYR A 120 -6.08 -1.98 -0.18
N ILE A 121 -6.67 -3.13 -0.49
CA ILE A 121 -7.18 -3.42 -1.84
C ILE A 121 -8.57 -4.03 -1.81
N ASP A 122 -9.32 -3.68 -2.85
CA ASP A 122 -10.64 -4.22 -3.16
C ASP A 122 -10.63 -4.73 -4.61
N PRO A 123 -9.98 -5.91 -4.87
CA PRO A 123 -9.84 -6.44 -6.22
C PRO A 123 -11.19 -6.90 -6.77
N PRO A 124 -11.33 -7.13 -8.09
CA PRO A 124 -12.50 -7.78 -8.67
C PRO A 124 -12.79 -9.12 -7.98
N TYR A 125 -14.07 -9.40 -7.66
CA TYR A 125 -14.46 -10.59 -6.90
C TYR A 125 -14.68 -11.84 -7.76
N ASN A 126 -14.50 -11.73 -9.06
CA ASN A 126 -14.69 -12.82 -10.01
C ASN A 126 -16.11 -13.41 -9.95
N THR A 127 -17.13 -12.55 -10.01
CA THR A 127 -18.56 -12.95 -9.90
C THR A 127 -19.19 -13.32 -11.26
N GLY A 128 -18.37 -13.46 -12.30
CA GLY A 128 -18.81 -13.79 -13.66
C GLY A 128 -19.18 -12.59 -14.54
N ASN A 129 -19.22 -11.38 -13.96
CA ASN A 129 -19.41 -10.11 -14.68
C ASN A 129 -18.26 -9.12 -14.44
N ASP A 130 -17.27 -9.51 -13.66
CA ASP A 130 -16.14 -8.66 -13.30
C ASP A 130 -15.11 -8.64 -14.44
N PHE A 131 -14.55 -7.47 -14.68
CA PHE A 131 -13.40 -7.32 -15.58
C PHE A 131 -12.15 -7.80 -14.83
N ILE A 132 -11.41 -8.73 -15.43
CA ILE A 132 -10.04 -9.02 -15.06
C ILE A 132 -9.12 -8.14 -15.88
N TYR A 133 -8.03 -7.66 -15.24
CA TYR A 133 -7.01 -6.87 -15.93
C TYR A 133 -6.28 -7.76 -16.94
N GLU A 134 -6.07 -7.25 -18.15
CA GLU A 134 -5.29 -7.94 -19.17
C GLU A 134 -3.80 -7.75 -18.85
N ASP A 135 -3.14 -8.81 -18.43
CA ASP A 135 -1.69 -8.81 -18.29
C ASP A 135 -1.09 -9.35 -19.61
N ASP A 136 -0.29 -8.53 -20.29
CA ASP A 136 0.48 -8.96 -21.46
C ASP A 136 1.51 -10.03 -21.01
N PHE A 137 1.13 -11.29 -21.12
CA PHE A 137 2.11 -12.37 -21.12
C PHE A 137 2.93 -12.27 -22.42
N ALA A 138 4.22 -12.53 -22.39
CA ALA A 138 5.18 -12.33 -23.45
C ALA A 138 4.92 -13.10 -24.77
N GLU A 139 3.78 -13.73 -24.93
CA GLU A 139 3.24 -14.23 -26.18
C GLU A 139 2.42 -13.13 -26.86
N ASN A 140 2.38 -13.15 -28.19
CA ASN A 140 1.56 -12.27 -29.00
C ASN A 140 0.15 -12.11 -28.37
N ALA A 141 -0.16 -10.92 -27.86
CA ALA A 141 -1.40 -10.66 -27.08
C ALA A 141 -2.66 -11.21 -27.77
N ASP A 142 -2.68 -11.15 -29.12
CA ASP A 142 -3.78 -11.70 -29.93
C ASP A 142 -3.90 -13.24 -29.87
N GLU A 143 -2.79 -13.94 -29.75
CA GLU A 143 -2.76 -15.40 -29.68
C GLU A 143 -3.15 -15.89 -28.28
N PHE A 144 -2.72 -15.16 -27.23
CA PHE A 144 -3.13 -15.39 -25.85
C PHE A 144 -4.63 -15.13 -25.68
N LEU A 145 -5.15 -14.01 -26.20
CA LEU A 145 -6.56 -13.65 -26.10
C LEU A 145 -7.49 -14.61 -26.85
N ARG A 146 -7.03 -15.18 -27.97
CA ARG A 146 -7.76 -16.27 -28.68
C ARG A 146 -7.73 -17.58 -27.89
N ARG A 147 -6.56 -17.94 -27.35
CA ARG A 147 -6.39 -19.17 -26.57
C ARG A 147 -7.12 -19.13 -25.22
N SER A 148 -7.24 -17.95 -24.61
CA SER A 148 -7.97 -17.73 -23.37
C SER A 148 -9.46 -17.48 -23.54
N ASN A 149 -10.01 -17.54 -24.78
CA ASN A 149 -11.38 -17.16 -25.12
C ASN A 149 -11.78 -15.72 -24.74
N GLN A 150 -10.82 -14.81 -24.69
CA GLN A 150 -11.06 -13.38 -24.40
C GLN A 150 -11.24 -12.53 -25.66
N LYS A 151 -10.94 -13.09 -26.84
CA LYS A 151 -11.33 -12.56 -28.16
C LYS A 151 -11.99 -13.65 -28.97
N ASP A 152 -12.99 -13.27 -29.77
CA ASP A 152 -13.57 -14.14 -30.78
C ASP A 152 -12.64 -14.26 -32.02
N GLU A 153 -13.03 -15.12 -32.97
CA GLU A 153 -12.27 -15.33 -34.22
C GLU A 153 -12.15 -14.07 -35.08
N GLU A 154 -13.03 -13.07 -34.85
CA GLU A 154 -13.07 -11.80 -35.55
C GLU A 154 -12.25 -10.71 -34.83
N GLY A 155 -11.66 -11.02 -33.66
CA GLY A 155 -10.79 -10.11 -32.91
C GLY A 155 -11.51 -9.18 -31.93
N ASN A 156 -12.82 -9.39 -31.69
CA ASN A 156 -13.57 -8.65 -30.70
C ASN A 156 -13.20 -9.12 -29.28
N ARG A 157 -13.06 -8.17 -28.36
CA ARG A 157 -12.73 -8.43 -26.96
C ARG A 157 -13.90 -9.11 -26.26
N LEU A 158 -13.66 -10.27 -25.65
CA LEU A 158 -14.62 -10.92 -24.74
C LEU A 158 -14.51 -10.26 -23.36
N VAL A 159 -15.59 -9.63 -22.93
CA VAL A 159 -15.56 -8.57 -21.90
C VAL A 159 -15.73 -9.10 -20.47
N ALA A 160 -16.03 -10.38 -20.25
CA ALA A 160 -16.24 -10.91 -18.91
C ALA A 160 -15.62 -12.29 -18.70
N ASN A 161 -14.95 -12.49 -17.56
CA ASN A 161 -14.58 -13.82 -17.11
C ASN A 161 -15.82 -14.54 -16.61
N THR A 162 -16.44 -15.38 -17.45
CA THR A 162 -17.69 -16.07 -17.11
C THR A 162 -17.42 -17.41 -16.45
N GLU A 163 -18.29 -17.87 -15.55
CA GLU A 163 -18.21 -19.19 -14.91
C GLU A 163 -18.14 -20.37 -15.90
N SER A 164 -18.59 -20.15 -17.13
CA SER A 164 -18.47 -21.14 -18.22
C SER A 164 -17.06 -21.22 -18.81
N ASN A 165 -16.17 -20.27 -18.49
CA ASN A 165 -14.76 -20.32 -18.86
C ASN A 165 -14.06 -21.40 -18.02
N GLY A 166 -13.49 -22.41 -18.63
CA GLY A 166 -12.73 -23.46 -17.94
C GLY A 166 -11.47 -22.95 -17.19
N ARG A 167 -11.12 -21.67 -17.33
CA ARG A 167 -10.00 -21.00 -16.67
C ARG A 167 -10.45 -19.92 -15.66
N PHE A 168 -11.72 -19.83 -15.35
CA PHE A 168 -12.35 -18.80 -14.54
C PHE A 168 -11.54 -18.39 -13.29
N HIS A 169 -11.17 -19.35 -12.42
CA HIS A 169 -10.34 -19.08 -11.26
C HIS A 169 -8.86 -18.88 -11.61
N SER A 170 -8.36 -19.59 -12.64
CA SER A 170 -6.96 -19.50 -13.05
C SER A 170 -6.57 -18.13 -13.60
N ASP A 171 -7.45 -17.53 -14.41
CA ASP A 171 -7.21 -16.22 -15.00
C ASP A 171 -7.24 -15.14 -13.91
N TRP A 172 -8.16 -15.25 -12.95
CA TRP A 172 -8.19 -14.38 -11.79
C TRP A 172 -6.93 -14.51 -10.91
N LEU A 173 -6.48 -15.75 -10.66
CA LEU A 173 -5.25 -16.01 -9.91
C LEU A 173 -4.02 -15.47 -10.64
N SER A 174 -3.96 -15.61 -11.96
CA SER A 174 -2.87 -15.09 -12.78
C SER A 174 -2.82 -13.57 -12.79
N MET A 175 -3.96 -12.89 -12.68
CA MET A 175 -4.05 -11.44 -12.51
C MET A 175 -3.57 -11.00 -11.12
N ILE A 176 -4.04 -11.62 -10.04
CA ILE A 176 -3.78 -11.13 -8.68
C ILE A 176 -2.38 -11.48 -8.17
N TYR A 177 -1.81 -12.63 -8.56
CA TYR A 177 -0.55 -13.16 -8.06
C TYR A 177 0.66 -12.22 -8.27
N PRO A 178 0.93 -11.70 -9.50
CA PRO A 178 2.05 -10.78 -9.73
C PRO A 178 1.90 -9.49 -8.94
N ARG A 179 0.68 -8.98 -8.79
CA ARG A 179 0.37 -7.76 -8.04
C ARG A 179 0.67 -7.91 -6.56
N LEU A 180 0.28 -9.02 -5.94
CA LEU A 180 0.57 -9.30 -4.53
C LEU A 180 2.07 -9.48 -4.27
N ARG A 181 2.81 -10.10 -5.19
CA ARG A 181 4.27 -10.23 -5.07
C ARG A 181 4.96 -8.87 -5.04
N LEU A 182 4.60 -7.99 -5.99
CA LEU A 182 5.15 -6.64 -6.04
C LEU A 182 4.71 -5.79 -4.84
N ALA A 183 3.46 -5.92 -4.42
CA ALA A 183 2.92 -5.24 -3.25
C ALA A 183 3.66 -5.61 -1.96
N ARG A 184 3.99 -6.91 -1.78
CA ARG A 184 4.80 -7.36 -0.65
C ARG A 184 6.15 -6.67 -0.57
N ASN A 185 6.81 -6.45 -1.71
CA ASN A 185 8.11 -5.78 -1.74
C ASN A 185 8.02 -4.30 -1.35
N LEU A 186 6.92 -3.63 -1.69
CA LEU A 186 6.70 -2.22 -1.33
C LEU A 186 6.43 -2.02 0.16
N LEU A 187 5.85 -3.02 0.87
CA LEU A 187 5.59 -2.92 2.30
C LEU A 187 6.88 -2.80 3.12
N CYS A 188 6.88 -1.94 4.11
CA CYS A 188 7.91 -1.94 5.17
C CYS A 188 7.77 -3.18 6.08
N ASP A 189 8.82 -3.52 6.84
CA ASP A 189 8.86 -4.78 7.59
C ASP A 189 7.76 -4.90 8.65
N ASP A 190 7.33 -3.78 9.23
CA ASP A 190 6.20 -3.68 10.14
C ASP A 190 4.89 -3.23 9.45
N GLY A 191 4.79 -3.41 8.13
CA GLY A 191 3.65 -3.04 7.31
C GLY A 191 2.53 -4.08 7.31
N LEU A 192 1.32 -3.64 6.97
CA LEU A 192 0.10 -4.44 6.88
C LEU A 192 -0.53 -4.38 5.49
N ILE A 193 -1.13 -5.49 5.07
CA ILE A 193 -2.03 -5.52 3.90
C ILE A 193 -3.41 -6.02 4.32
N PHE A 194 -4.44 -5.32 3.84
CA PHE A 194 -5.84 -5.69 3.96
C PHE A 194 -6.42 -5.91 2.56
N MET A 195 -7.11 -7.02 2.36
CA MET A 195 -7.67 -7.42 1.07
C MET A 195 -9.13 -7.80 1.24
N SER A 196 -10.03 -7.01 0.68
CA SER A 196 -11.46 -7.34 0.63
C SER A 196 -11.70 -8.42 -0.41
N ILE A 197 -12.55 -9.39 -0.09
CA ILE A 197 -12.95 -10.46 -1.00
C ILE A 197 -14.30 -11.04 -0.59
N ASP A 198 -15.05 -11.55 -1.53
CA ASP A 198 -16.22 -12.37 -1.23
C ASP A 198 -15.87 -13.85 -1.05
N THR A 199 -16.88 -14.68 -0.82
CA THR A 199 -16.69 -16.11 -0.56
C THR A 199 -16.27 -16.92 -1.79
N GLY A 200 -16.38 -16.38 -3.01
CA GLY A 200 -16.06 -17.08 -4.25
C GLY A 200 -14.57 -17.35 -4.40
N GLU A 201 -13.75 -16.33 -4.16
CA GLU A 201 -12.29 -16.39 -4.29
C GLU A 201 -11.54 -16.35 -2.95
N GLU A 202 -12.23 -16.31 -1.79
CA GLU A 202 -11.61 -16.25 -0.46
C GLU A 202 -10.53 -17.33 -0.27
N SER A 203 -10.83 -18.56 -0.62
CA SER A 203 -9.90 -19.68 -0.44
C SER A 203 -8.68 -19.57 -1.35
N ASN A 204 -8.87 -19.17 -2.60
CA ASN A 204 -7.81 -18.98 -3.57
C ASN A 204 -6.91 -17.80 -3.17
N LEU A 205 -7.48 -16.67 -2.79
CA LEU A 205 -6.73 -15.51 -2.31
C LEU A 205 -5.93 -15.85 -1.05
N THR A 206 -6.54 -16.54 -0.08
CA THR A 206 -5.86 -16.96 1.15
C THR A 206 -4.64 -17.81 0.84
N LYS A 207 -4.78 -18.88 0.02
CA LYS A 207 -3.67 -19.77 -0.30
C LYS A 207 -2.56 -19.09 -1.11
N THR A 208 -2.93 -18.24 -2.03
CA THR A 208 -1.98 -17.41 -2.81
C THR A 208 -1.21 -16.45 -1.91
N THR A 209 -1.90 -15.81 -0.98
CA THR A 209 -1.27 -14.87 -0.04
C THR A 209 -0.43 -15.60 1.01
N ASP A 210 -0.86 -16.76 1.50
CA ASP A 210 -0.05 -17.64 2.37
C ASP A 210 1.28 -17.99 1.70
N GLU A 211 1.28 -18.29 0.40
CA GLU A 211 2.51 -18.58 -0.36
C GLU A 211 3.43 -17.36 -0.48
N ILE A 212 2.86 -16.18 -0.71
CA ILE A 212 3.64 -14.95 -0.94
C ILE A 212 4.15 -14.35 0.37
N PHE A 213 3.31 -14.26 1.39
CA PHE A 213 3.61 -13.57 2.65
C PHE A 213 4.11 -14.52 3.76
N GLY A 214 3.81 -15.81 3.67
CA GLY A 214 3.96 -16.81 4.73
C GLY A 214 2.66 -16.97 5.54
N GLU A 215 2.23 -18.22 5.79
CA GLU A 215 1.02 -18.51 6.56
C GLU A 215 1.10 -17.95 8.00
N GLU A 216 2.30 -17.92 8.60
CA GLU A 216 2.57 -17.36 9.92
C GLU A 216 2.38 -15.84 10.01
N ASN A 217 2.31 -15.17 8.88
CA ASN A 217 2.07 -13.73 8.79
C ASN A 217 0.60 -13.37 8.57
N ARG A 218 -0.28 -14.36 8.42
CA ARG A 218 -1.72 -14.15 8.43
C ARG A 218 -2.21 -13.84 9.85
N LEU A 219 -2.69 -12.61 10.05
CA LEU A 219 -3.13 -12.15 11.36
C LEU A 219 -4.60 -12.45 11.63
N ALA A 220 -5.47 -12.23 10.63
CA ALA A 220 -6.90 -12.46 10.77
C ALA A 220 -7.61 -12.59 9.41
N THR A 221 -8.73 -13.28 9.41
CA THR A 221 -9.79 -13.13 8.41
C THR A 221 -10.93 -12.36 9.08
N ILE A 222 -11.02 -11.08 8.77
CA ILE A 222 -12.01 -10.18 9.36
C ILE A 222 -13.34 -10.36 8.65
N VAL A 223 -14.41 -10.45 9.43
CA VAL A 223 -15.79 -10.55 8.95
C VAL A 223 -16.44 -9.18 9.05
N TRP A 224 -16.70 -8.53 7.90
CA TRP A 224 -17.42 -7.27 7.85
C TRP A 224 -18.92 -7.48 7.57
N GLU A 225 -19.79 -6.90 8.40
CA GLU A 225 -21.24 -6.85 8.20
C GLU A 225 -21.59 -5.76 7.18
N LYS A 226 -21.54 -6.11 5.86
CA LYS A 226 -21.69 -5.15 4.76
C LYS A 226 -23.13 -4.70 4.48
N ARG A 227 -24.12 -5.47 4.96
CA ARG A 227 -25.55 -5.22 4.71
C ARG A 227 -26.37 -5.45 5.96
N PHE A 228 -27.51 -4.75 6.01
CA PHE A 228 -28.48 -4.86 7.09
C PHE A 228 -29.66 -5.79 6.74
N THR A 229 -30.14 -5.72 5.51
CA THR A 229 -31.37 -6.40 5.07
C THR A 229 -31.07 -7.68 4.31
N ARG A 230 -31.93 -8.68 4.49
CA ARG A 230 -31.92 -9.90 3.70
C ARG A 230 -32.34 -9.59 2.27
N SER A 231 -31.71 -10.22 1.29
CA SER A 231 -32.20 -10.19 -0.09
C SER A 231 -33.44 -11.08 -0.22
N ASN A 232 -34.54 -10.52 -0.67
CA ASN A 232 -35.77 -11.31 -0.92
C ASN A 232 -35.62 -12.28 -2.10
N ASN A 233 -34.57 -12.09 -2.92
CA ASN A 233 -34.29 -12.94 -4.09
C ASN A 233 -33.42 -14.16 -3.76
N ALA A 234 -32.88 -14.25 -2.54
CA ALA A 234 -32.06 -15.38 -2.13
C ALA A 234 -32.94 -16.61 -1.89
N LYS A 235 -32.68 -17.68 -2.65
CA LYS A 235 -33.40 -18.97 -2.51
C LYS A 235 -32.90 -19.81 -1.33
N THR A 236 -31.67 -19.55 -0.87
CA THR A 236 -31.02 -20.28 0.22
C THR A 236 -30.60 -19.29 1.31
N PHE A 237 -29.32 -19.00 1.46
CA PHE A 237 -28.81 -18.04 2.44
C PHE A 237 -28.58 -16.68 1.79
N ALA A 238 -29.01 -15.61 2.48
CA ALA A 238 -28.67 -14.24 2.10
C ALA A 238 -27.30 -13.87 2.71
N THR A 239 -26.32 -13.55 1.88
CA THR A 239 -24.99 -13.12 2.34
C THR A 239 -25.04 -11.68 2.84
N LEU A 240 -24.81 -11.50 4.15
CA LEU A 240 -24.77 -10.19 4.81
C LEU A 240 -23.36 -9.71 5.10
N THR A 241 -22.37 -10.58 4.92
CA THR A 241 -20.98 -10.33 5.30
C THR A 241 -20.04 -10.43 4.12
N GLU A 242 -18.87 -9.85 4.30
CA GLU A 242 -17.75 -9.92 3.38
C GLU A 242 -16.48 -10.23 4.19
N ARG A 243 -15.45 -10.77 3.55
CA ARG A 243 -14.19 -11.09 4.19
C ARG A 243 -13.14 -10.02 3.88
N ILE A 244 -12.30 -9.74 4.87
CA ILE A 244 -11.12 -8.91 4.69
C ILE A 244 -9.95 -9.71 5.26
N LEU A 245 -9.05 -10.15 4.41
CA LEU A 245 -7.83 -10.83 4.81
C LEU A 245 -6.82 -9.81 5.30
N CYS A 246 -6.20 -10.07 6.46
CA CYS A 246 -5.18 -9.21 7.04
C CYS A 246 -3.87 -9.97 7.22
N TYR A 247 -2.80 -9.49 6.57
CA TYR A 247 -1.45 -10.02 6.71
C TYR A 247 -0.48 -8.93 7.13
N ARG A 248 0.55 -9.30 7.90
CA ARG A 248 1.73 -8.46 8.14
C ARG A 248 2.84 -8.82 7.14
N LYS A 249 3.78 -7.90 6.94
CA LYS A 249 4.97 -8.16 6.11
C LYS A 249 5.91 -9.16 6.78
N SER A 250 6.19 -8.99 8.07
CA SER A 250 7.12 -9.80 8.85
C SER A 250 6.77 -9.82 10.34
N ALA A 251 7.53 -10.58 11.12
CA ALA A 251 7.40 -10.68 12.57
C ALA A 251 7.79 -9.39 13.33
N ASP A 252 8.36 -8.39 12.65
CA ASP A 252 8.71 -7.10 13.26
C ASP A 252 7.46 -6.37 13.78
N LEU A 253 6.31 -6.60 13.14
CA LEU A 253 5.02 -6.25 13.72
C LEU A 253 4.56 -7.34 14.68
N SER A 254 4.91 -7.23 15.95
CA SER A 254 4.59 -8.22 16.98
C SER A 254 3.24 -8.00 17.65
N GLU A 255 2.69 -6.79 17.66
CA GLU A 255 1.46 -6.44 18.36
C GLU A 255 0.67 -5.40 17.58
N ILE A 256 -0.67 -5.59 17.51
CA ILE A 256 -1.60 -4.61 16.96
C ILE A 256 -2.57 -4.18 18.05
N LYS A 257 -2.78 -2.87 18.17
CA LYS A 257 -3.72 -2.26 19.11
C LYS A 257 -4.72 -1.37 18.38
N GLU A 258 -5.96 -1.46 18.80
CA GLU A 258 -7.03 -0.54 18.41
C GLU A 258 -7.16 0.54 19.47
N PRO A 259 -7.35 1.82 19.10
CA PRO A 259 -7.62 2.88 20.07
C PRO A 259 -8.84 2.53 20.92
N ARG A 260 -8.79 2.90 22.18
CA ARG A 260 -9.93 2.75 23.08
C ARG A 260 -11.08 3.68 22.67
N ASN A 261 -12.30 3.27 22.92
CA ASN A 261 -13.49 4.06 22.67
C ASN A 261 -14.26 4.31 23.97
N GLU A 262 -15.13 5.32 23.96
CA GLU A 262 -15.94 5.71 25.13
C GLU A 262 -16.74 4.55 25.72
N LYS A 263 -17.26 3.64 24.88
CA LYS A 263 -18.00 2.47 25.32
C LYS A 263 -17.12 1.49 26.11
N ALA A 264 -15.89 1.28 25.71
CA ALA A 264 -14.94 0.47 26.45
C ALA A 264 -14.53 1.14 27.77
N ASP A 265 -14.38 2.47 27.75
CA ASP A 265 -13.98 3.25 28.91
C ASP A 265 -15.11 3.43 29.92
N SER A 266 -16.37 3.46 29.48
CA SER A 266 -17.53 3.55 30.37
C SER A 266 -17.69 2.38 31.36
N THR A 267 -17.02 1.25 31.11
CA THR A 267 -16.95 0.11 32.02
C THR A 267 -16.02 0.32 33.21
N TYR A 268 -15.18 1.37 33.15
CA TYR A 268 -14.25 1.72 34.22
C TYR A 268 -14.89 2.74 35.16
N THR A 269 -14.95 2.40 36.42
CA THR A 269 -15.52 3.24 37.47
C THR A 269 -14.53 3.30 38.64
N ASN A 270 -14.78 4.17 39.62
CA ASN A 270 -13.95 4.25 40.83
C ASN A 270 -14.81 4.23 42.09
N PRO A 271 -15.46 3.10 42.39
CA PRO A 271 -16.42 3.02 43.51
C PRO A 271 -15.79 3.09 44.90
N ASP A 272 -14.51 2.89 45.04
CA ASP A 272 -13.74 2.92 46.28
C ASP A 272 -12.75 4.11 46.38
N HIS A 273 -12.88 5.08 45.48
CA HIS A 273 -12.06 6.29 45.45
C HIS A 273 -10.54 6.00 45.42
N ASP A 274 -10.15 4.96 44.69
CA ASP A 274 -8.74 4.61 44.54
C ASP A 274 -7.96 5.77 43.87
N PRO A 275 -6.85 6.24 44.44
CA PRO A 275 -6.11 7.40 43.91
C PRO A 275 -5.49 7.20 42.55
N ARG A 276 -5.35 5.95 42.05
CA ARG A 276 -4.87 5.62 40.72
C ARG A 276 -5.88 5.86 39.60
N GLY A 277 -7.13 6.21 39.96
CA GLY A 277 -8.17 6.55 39.00
C GLY A 277 -9.23 5.45 38.83
N VAL A 278 -9.92 5.50 37.67
CA VAL A 278 -10.98 4.55 37.35
C VAL A 278 -10.41 3.17 36.98
N TRP A 279 -11.14 2.12 37.38
CA TRP A 279 -10.75 0.73 37.15
C TRP A 279 -11.96 -0.16 36.85
N THR A 280 -11.72 -1.31 36.23
CA THR A 280 -12.70 -2.39 36.12
C THR A 280 -12.22 -3.62 36.86
N SER A 281 -13.15 -4.53 37.23
CA SER A 281 -12.79 -5.73 38.00
C SER A 281 -12.85 -6.98 37.15
N VAL A 282 -11.80 -7.81 37.23
CA VAL A 282 -11.75 -9.12 36.60
C VAL A 282 -11.75 -10.25 37.63
N SER A 283 -12.31 -11.42 37.30
CA SER A 283 -12.33 -12.57 38.19
C SER A 283 -10.92 -12.98 38.61
N TYR A 284 -10.74 -13.28 39.89
CA TYR A 284 -9.50 -13.86 40.44
C TYR A 284 -9.49 -15.38 40.38
N VAL A 285 -10.65 -16.00 40.08
CA VAL A 285 -10.84 -17.46 39.96
C VAL A 285 -10.44 -17.90 38.55
N ASN A 286 -9.64 -18.96 38.47
CA ASN A 286 -9.28 -19.61 37.19
C ASN A 286 -10.42 -20.51 36.71
N PRO A 287 -10.70 -20.62 35.41
CA PRO A 287 -11.59 -21.63 34.87
C PRO A 287 -11.13 -23.07 35.14
N ALA A 288 -9.81 -23.30 35.25
CA ALA A 288 -9.23 -24.62 35.53
C ALA A 288 -9.48 -25.08 36.96
N THR A 289 -9.65 -26.39 37.14
CA THR A 289 -9.89 -26.99 38.46
C THR A 289 -8.61 -27.04 39.31
N LYS A 290 -8.78 -27.35 40.59
CA LYS A 290 -7.68 -27.52 41.53
C LYS A 290 -6.73 -28.64 41.14
N GLU A 291 -7.28 -29.72 40.58
CA GLU A 291 -6.52 -30.87 40.12
C GLU A 291 -5.66 -30.53 38.89
N GLN A 292 -6.19 -29.68 38.01
CA GLN A 292 -5.48 -29.22 36.81
C GLN A 292 -4.37 -28.21 37.12
N ARG A 293 -4.52 -27.43 38.19
CA ARG A 293 -3.58 -26.38 38.61
C ARG A 293 -3.30 -26.40 40.12
N PRO A 294 -2.72 -27.47 40.68
CA PRO A 294 -2.54 -27.61 42.13
C PRO A 294 -1.58 -26.56 42.73
N ASN A 295 -0.63 -26.03 41.97
CA ASN A 295 0.27 -24.95 42.36
C ASN A 295 -0.44 -23.59 42.57
N LEU A 296 -1.66 -23.43 42.08
CA LEU A 296 -2.47 -22.22 42.21
C LEU A 296 -3.58 -22.37 43.25
N VAL A 297 -3.46 -23.35 44.15
CA VAL A 297 -4.42 -23.62 45.25
C VAL A 297 -3.78 -23.20 46.57
N TYR A 298 -4.27 -22.13 47.16
CA TYR A 298 -3.85 -21.61 48.47
C TYR A 298 -4.96 -20.77 49.09
N PRO A 299 -5.01 -20.65 50.44
CA PRO A 299 -5.98 -19.80 51.10
C PRO A 299 -5.69 -18.31 50.84
N ILE A 300 -6.77 -17.55 50.64
CA ILE A 300 -6.77 -16.07 50.51
C ILE A 300 -7.55 -15.48 51.69
N GLU A 301 -6.94 -14.58 52.46
CA GLU A 301 -7.63 -13.86 53.53
C GLU A 301 -8.42 -12.67 52.99
N ASN A 302 -9.69 -12.57 53.34
CA ASN A 302 -10.47 -11.36 53.13
C ASN A 302 -10.11 -10.33 54.20
N PRO A 303 -9.57 -9.16 53.88
CA PRO A 303 -9.05 -8.19 54.85
C PRO A 303 -10.14 -7.55 55.74
N VAL A 304 -11.42 -7.57 55.29
CA VAL A 304 -12.55 -7.00 56.03
C VAL A 304 -13.16 -8.01 57.00
N THR A 305 -13.39 -9.24 56.53
CA THR A 305 -14.06 -10.28 57.34
C THR A 305 -13.09 -11.14 58.13
N ARG A 306 -11.77 -11.04 57.87
CA ARG A 306 -10.68 -11.85 58.42
C ARG A 306 -10.86 -13.36 58.20
N LYS A 307 -11.68 -13.74 57.25
CA LYS A 307 -11.90 -15.15 56.91
C LYS A 307 -10.99 -15.57 55.77
N GLU A 308 -10.38 -16.72 55.91
CA GLU A 308 -9.71 -17.41 54.80
C GLU A 308 -10.72 -18.03 53.85
N VAL A 309 -10.53 -17.83 52.56
CA VAL A 309 -11.39 -18.37 51.53
C VAL A 309 -10.58 -19.20 50.54
N ASN A 310 -11.16 -20.33 50.15
CA ASN A 310 -10.71 -21.19 49.08
C ASN A 310 -11.86 -21.39 48.11
N HIS A 311 -11.62 -21.37 46.82
CA HIS A 311 -12.68 -21.72 45.88
C HIS A 311 -13.00 -23.22 46.00
N PRO A 312 -14.25 -23.67 45.95
CA PRO A 312 -14.56 -25.08 46.18
C PRO A 312 -14.00 -26.02 45.13
N THR A 313 -14.01 -25.66 43.86
CA THR A 313 -13.64 -26.51 42.72
C THR A 313 -12.46 -26.00 41.92
N ASN A 314 -12.28 -24.68 41.78
CA ASN A 314 -11.31 -24.08 40.87
C ASN A 314 -10.08 -23.54 41.60
N ALA A 315 -8.97 -23.45 40.86
CA ALA A 315 -7.74 -22.80 41.28
C ALA A 315 -7.85 -21.25 41.19
N TRP A 316 -6.87 -20.53 41.72
CA TRP A 316 -6.73 -19.09 41.48
C TRP A 316 -6.04 -18.82 40.13
N LYS A 317 -6.11 -17.60 39.64
CA LYS A 317 -5.46 -17.21 38.38
C LYS A 317 -3.95 -16.96 38.53
N TYR A 318 -3.50 -16.62 39.73
CA TYR A 318 -2.16 -16.14 39.99
C TYR A 318 -1.48 -16.96 41.07
N GLU A 319 -0.15 -17.05 41.02
CA GLU A 319 0.65 -17.68 42.07
C GLU A 319 0.63 -16.88 43.36
N LYS A 320 0.99 -17.52 44.47
CA LYS A 320 0.95 -16.92 45.79
C LYS A 320 1.88 -15.71 45.93
N SER A 321 3.02 -15.70 45.24
CA SER A 321 3.94 -14.56 45.16
C SER A 321 3.27 -13.33 44.54
N VAL A 322 2.57 -13.53 43.39
CA VAL A 322 1.84 -12.48 42.67
C VAL A 322 0.62 -12.01 43.49
N TYR A 323 -0.08 -12.93 44.16
CA TYR A 323 -1.15 -12.58 45.11
C TYR A 323 -0.64 -11.63 46.20
N ASN A 324 0.51 -11.94 46.80
CA ASN A 324 1.10 -11.08 47.85
C ASN A 324 1.43 -9.67 47.31
N SER A 325 1.86 -9.55 46.07
CA SER A 325 2.07 -8.24 45.42
C SER A 325 0.76 -7.50 45.22
N HIS A 326 -0.29 -8.19 44.71
CA HIS A 326 -1.60 -7.60 44.54
C HIS A 326 -2.25 -7.12 45.88
N VAL A 327 -1.96 -7.82 46.98
CA VAL A 327 -2.40 -7.38 48.33
C VAL A 327 -1.66 -6.10 48.75
N LYS A 328 -0.31 -6.08 48.60
CA LYS A 328 0.50 -4.89 48.93
C LYS A 328 0.10 -3.67 48.10
N GLU A 329 -0.23 -3.88 46.83
CA GLU A 329 -0.63 -2.84 45.90
C GLU A 329 -2.12 -2.45 46.03
N ASN A 330 -2.87 -3.01 46.96
CA ASN A 330 -4.31 -2.80 47.11
C ASN A 330 -5.09 -3.01 45.82
N LYS A 331 -4.71 -4.06 45.04
CA LYS A 331 -5.37 -4.40 43.78
C LYS A 331 -6.52 -5.39 43.90
N LEU A 332 -6.75 -5.95 45.09
CA LEU A 332 -7.85 -6.89 45.34
C LEU A 332 -9.13 -6.14 45.78
N TYR A 333 -10.20 -6.38 45.05
CA TYR A 333 -11.51 -5.81 45.33
C TYR A 333 -12.47 -6.88 45.83
N TRP A 334 -13.02 -6.65 47.04
CA TRP A 334 -13.93 -7.56 47.72
C TRP A 334 -15.40 -7.09 47.72
N GLY A 335 -15.78 -6.25 46.72
CA GLY A 335 -17.09 -5.61 46.67
C GLY A 335 -17.16 -4.32 47.48
N ILE A 336 -18.22 -3.53 47.24
CA ILE A 336 -18.41 -2.20 47.88
C ILE A 336 -18.33 -2.31 49.41
N ASN A 337 -18.89 -3.37 49.99
CA ASN A 337 -18.92 -3.59 51.44
C ASN A 337 -17.79 -4.54 51.92
N GLY A 338 -16.83 -4.92 51.06
CA GLY A 338 -15.77 -5.84 51.40
C GLY A 338 -16.18 -7.28 51.67
N LYS A 339 -17.43 -7.69 51.35
CA LYS A 339 -18.04 -8.95 51.76
C LYS A 339 -18.24 -9.97 50.65
N ASN A 340 -17.70 -9.72 49.47
CA ASN A 340 -17.74 -10.72 48.39
C ASN A 340 -17.05 -12.01 48.83
N THR A 341 -17.61 -13.17 48.42
CA THR A 341 -17.06 -14.48 48.74
C THR A 341 -15.63 -14.67 48.17
N TYR A 342 -15.36 -14.15 46.97
CA TYR A 342 -14.06 -14.24 46.33
C TYR A 342 -13.58 -12.86 45.89
N PRO A 343 -12.27 -12.61 45.88
CA PRO A 343 -11.74 -11.35 45.41
C PRO A 343 -11.86 -11.23 43.89
N ARG A 344 -11.85 -9.99 43.42
CA ARG A 344 -11.66 -9.63 42.02
C ARG A 344 -10.41 -8.75 41.94
N LEU A 345 -9.73 -8.77 40.80
CA LEU A 345 -8.54 -7.94 40.56
C LEU A 345 -8.97 -6.63 39.91
N LYS A 346 -8.53 -5.49 40.47
CA LYS A 346 -8.67 -4.17 39.84
C LYS A 346 -7.72 -4.09 38.65
N LYS A 347 -8.23 -3.65 37.48
CA LYS A 347 -7.48 -3.28 36.29
C LYS A 347 -7.73 -1.81 36.01
N PHE A 348 -6.70 -0.98 36.17
CA PHE A 348 -6.81 0.47 36.03
C PHE A 348 -6.83 0.88 34.56
N LEU A 349 -7.59 1.90 34.23
CA LEU A 349 -7.63 2.46 32.87
C LEU A 349 -6.24 2.96 32.44
N THR A 350 -5.49 3.53 33.36
CA THR A 350 -4.10 3.98 33.14
C THR A 350 -3.14 2.85 32.76
N GLU A 351 -3.42 1.62 33.18
CA GLU A 351 -2.64 0.43 32.79
C GLU A 351 -2.98 -0.03 31.36
N MET A 352 -4.08 0.47 30.77
CA MET A 352 -4.60 0.11 29.46
C MET A 352 -4.28 1.17 28.39
N ALA A 353 -3.36 2.09 28.67
CA ALA A 353 -2.98 3.19 27.77
C ALA A 353 -2.50 2.71 26.38
N GLY A 354 -2.04 1.47 26.25
CA GLY A 354 -1.61 0.87 24.97
C GLY A 354 -2.73 0.49 23.98
N GLY A 355 -4.02 0.78 24.33
CA GLY A 355 -5.15 0.41 23.47
C GLY A 355 -5.75 -0.97 23.77
N MET A 356 -6.59 -1.46 22.85
CA MET A 356 -7.29 -2.76 22.96
C MET A 356 -6.82 -3.72 21.86
N VAL A 357 -6.89 -5.01 22.12
CA VAL A 357 -6.71 -6.02 21.06
C VAL A 357 -7.88 -5.90 20.09
N PRO A 358 -7.65 -5.75 18.79
CA PRO A 358 -8.72 -5.65 17.81
C PRO A 358 -9.50 -6.97 17.70
N VAL A 359 -10.74 -6.88 17.24
CA VAL A 359 -11.60 -8.04 17.00
C VAL A 359 -11.75 -8.28 15.50
N ASP A 360 -11.94 -9.53 15.12
CA ASP A 360 -12.10 -10.01 13.75
C ASP A 360 -13.54 -9.87 13.21
N PHE A 361 -14.46 -9.33 14.01
CA PHE A 361 -15.81 -8.99 13.57
C PHE A 361 -16.03 -7.48 13.54
N TRP A 362 -16.27 -6.93 12.34
CA TRP A 362 -16.52 -5.52 12.13
C TRP A 362 -18.00 -5.29 11.81
N SER A 363 -18.73 -4.85 12.83
CA SER A 363 -20.16 -4.60 12.70
C SER A 363 -20.42 -3.34 11.85
N ARG A 364 -21.56 -3.32 11.18
CA ARG A 364 -22.05 -2.14 10.44
C ARG A 364 -22.12 -0.87 11.28
N GLN A 365 -22.44 -0.98 12.58
CA GLN A 365 -22.48 0.18 13.48
C GLN A 365 -21.11 0.82 13.67
N SER A 366 -20.04 0.06 13.53
CA SER A 366 -18.68 0.57 13.71
C SER A 366 -18.01 1.08 12.43
N VAL A 367 -18.37 0.51 11.28
CA VAL A 367 -17.68 0.80 10.00
C VAL A 367 -18.61 1.12 8.84
N GLY A 368 -19.93 1.13 9.05
CA GLY A 368 -20.91 1.40 8.01
C GLY A 368 -21.20 0.22 7.09
N THR A 369 -22.11 0.44 6.14
CA THR A 369 -22.58 -0.53 5.15
C THR A 369 -22.26 -0.04 3.72
N THR A 370 -22.37 -0.94 2.73
CA THR A 370 -22.27 -0.60 1.31
C THR A 370 -23.38 0.38 0.88
N ASP A 371 -24.61 0.20 1.42
CA ASP A 371 -25.74 1.10 1.11
C ASP A 371 -25.52 2.51 1.65
N GLU A 372 -24.97 2.65 2.85
CA GLU A 372 -24.60 3.94 3.44
C GLU A 372 -23.48 4.59 2.63
N ALA A 373 -22.47 3.83 2.20
CA ALA A 373 -21.40 4.33 1.35
C ALA A 373 -21.91 4.82 -0.01
N SER A 374 -22.87 4.10 -0.63
CA SER A 374 -23.51 4.53 -1.89
C SER A 374 -24.28 5.83 -1.74
N LYS A 375 -25.06 5.96 -0.66
CA LYS A 375 -25.80 7.21 -0.36
C LYS A 375 -24.86 8.37 -0.06
N TYR A 376 -23.80 8.11 0.70
CA TYR A 376 -22.80 9.11 1.01
C TYR A 376 -22.10 9.60 -0.27
N LEU A 377 -21.64 8.69 -1.13
CA LEU A 377 -20.98 9.03 -2.40
C LEU A 377 -21.91 9.81 -3.31
N ALA A 378 -23.15 9.39 -3.43
CA ALA A 378 -24.18 10.11 -4.21
C ALA A 378 -24.43 11.53 -3.66
N SER A 379 -24.47 11.69 -2.34
CA SER A 379 -24.59 13.01 -1.72
C SER A 379 -23.36 13.89 -1.96
N LEU A 380 -22.15 13.30 -1.94
CA LEU A 380 -20.90 14.01 -2.16
C LEU A 380 -20.76 14.47 -3.61
N LEU A 381 -21.12 13.63 -4.58
CA LEU A 381 -20.97 13.89 -6.01
C LEU A 381 -22.24 14.50 -6.65
N GLY A 382 -23.36 14.51 -5.94
CA GLY A 382 -24.65 15.03 -6.42
C GLY A 382 -25.44 14.04 -7.30
N VAL A 383 -24.89 12.88 -7.60
CA VAL A 383 -25.50 11.84 -8.45
C VAL A 383 -24.95 10.46 -8.07
N LYS A 384 -25.73 9.41 -8.29
CA LYS A 384 -25.26 8.03 -8.10
C LYS A 384 -24.34 7.62 -9.27
N VAL A 385 -23.05 7.57 -9.05
CA VAL A 385 -22.02 7.35 -10.09
C VAL A 385 -21.37 5.96 -10.05
N PHE A 386 -21.55 5.23 -8.95
CA PHE A 386 -20.86 3.96 -8.75
C PHE A 386 -21.71 2.99 -7.93
N ASP A 387 -21.62 1.70 -8.26
CA ASP A 387 -22.33 0.66 -7.53
C ASP A 387 -21.40 0.06 -6.44
N PHE A 388 -21.95 -0.14 -5.25
CA PHE A 388 -21.31 -0.82 -4.13
C PHE A 388 -19.92 -0.26 -3.68
N PRO A 389 -19.74 1.07 -3.53
CA PRO A 389 -18.49 1.61 -3.03
C PRO A 389 -18.23 1.14 -1.59
N LYS A 390 -16.94 0.97 -1.22
CA LYS A 390 -16.59 0.72 0.18
C LYS A 390 -16.78 1.99 1.02
N PRO A 391 -17.25 1.86 2.27
CA PRO A 391 -17.31 3.00 3.19
C PRO A 391 -15.89 3.41 3.61
N TYR A 392 -15.58 4.71 3.60
CA TYR A 392 -14.29 5.22 4.08
C TYR A 392 -14.03 4.85 5.55
N SER A 393 -15.07 4.74 6.37
CA SER A 393 -15.00 4.35 7.79
C SER A 393 -14.46 2.94 8.01
N LEU A 394 -14.70 2.02 7.07
CA LEU A 394 -14.10 0.68 7.07
C LEU A 394 -12.58 0.76 6.97
N ILE A 395 -12.10 1.53 6.00
CA ILE A 395 -10.67 1.71 5.75
C ILE A 395 -10.03 2.55 6.86
N GLN A 396 -10.74 3.56 7.38
CA GLN A 396 -10.28 4.35 8.52
C GLN A 396 -10.06 3.47 9.76
N ARG A 397 -10.90 2.45 9.98
CA ARG A 397 -10.67 1.47 11.05
C ARG A 397 -9.39 0.66 10.81
N ALA A 398 -9.15 0.18 9.58
CA ALA A 398 -7.91 -0.50 9.22
C ALA A 398 -6.68 0.41 9.44
N LEU A 399 -6.78 1.69 9.07
CA LEU A 399 -5.73 2.69 9.29
C LEU A 399 -5.38 2.88 10.77
N ARG A 400 -6.36 2.82 11.67
CA ARG A 400 -6.11 2.93 13.11
C ARG A 400 -5.31 1.75 13.67
N LEU A 401 -5.31 0.58 12.99
CA LEU A 401 -4.56 -0.60 13.41
C LEU A 401 -3.07 -0.50 13.13
N ILE A 402 -2.63 0.35 12.20
CA ILE A 402 -1.20 0.56 11.93
C ILE A 402 -0.50 1.40 13.03
N ASN A 403 -1.25 2.01 13.94
CA ASN A 403 -0.78 2.80 15.07
C ASN A 403 0.37 3.77 14.73
N SER A 404 0.31 4.37 13.54
CA SER A 404 1.27 5.38 13.07
C SER A 404 0.53 6.63 12.63
N ALA A 405 1.02 7.79 13.06
CA ALA A 405 0.54 9.09 12.61
C ALA A 405 1.17 9.52 11.28
N ASP A 406 2.13 8.77 10.78
CA ASP A 406 2.83 8.99 9.51
C ASP A 406 2.90 7.68 8.71
N GLY A 407 3.28 7.76 7.44
CA GLY A 407 3.44 6.60 6.58
C GLY A 407 2.69 6.72 5.27
N ILE A 408 3.05 5.84 4.32
CA ILE A 408 2.45 5.78 3.00
C ILE A 408 1.38 4.69 2.99
N ILE A 409 0.20 5.05 2.50
CA ILE A 409 -0.95 4.16 2.31
C ILE A 409 -1.14 3.94 0.82
N LEU A 410 -1.05 2.70 0.37
CA LEU A 410 -1.20 2.33 -1.03
C LEU A 410 -2.52 1.59 -1.25
N ASP A 411 -3.27 2.01 -2.28
CA ASP A 411 -4.43 1.30 -2.79
C ASP A 411 -4.32 1.20 -4.32
N PHE A 412 -4.01 0.00 -4.81
CA PHE A 412 -3.82 -0.22 -6.25
C PHE A 412 -5.03 -0.85 -6.95
N PHE A 413 -6.16 -0.91 -6.27
CA PHE A 413 -7.49 -1.13 -6.81
C PHE A 413 -8.43 -0.04 -6.27
N ALA A 414 -8.05 1.23 -6.49
CA ALA A 414 -8.63 2.35 -5.76
C ALA A 414 -10.13 2.58 -6.01
N GLY A 415 -10.68 2.10 -7.12
CA GLY A 415 -12.08 2.27 -7.46
C GLY A 415 -12.49 3.75 -7.42
N THR A 416 -13.34 4.12 -6.48
CA THR A 416 -13.72 5.52 -6.21
C THR A 416 -12.86 6.19 -5.15
N SER A 417 -11.73 5.63 -4.76
CA SER A 417 -10.77 6.13 -3.76
C SER A 417 -11.33 6.39 -2.34
N PRO A 418 -12.06 5.45 -1.74
CA PRO A 418 -12.45 5.59 -0.33
C PRO A 418 -11.24 5.63 0.60
N SER A 419 -10.13 5.01 0.21
CA SER A 419 -8.87 4.97 0.95
C SER A 419 -8.23 6.35 1.09
N ALA A 420 -8.25 7.16 0.03
CA ALA A 420 -7.75 8.55 0.08
C ALA A 420 -8.57 9.40 1.06
N GLU A 421 -9.90 9.30 1.00
CA GLU A 421 -10.78 10.02 1.93
C GLU A 421 -10.55 9.56 3.38
N ALA A 422 -10.36 8.26 3.62
CA ALA A 422 -10.07 7.72 4.95
C ALA A 422 -8.77 8.28 5.54
N VAL A 423 -7.71 8.40 4.71
CA VAL A 423 -6.44 9.00 5.11
C VAL A 423 -6.61 10.48 5.47
N MET A 424 -7.24 11.28 4.61
CA MET A 424 -7.46 12.70 4.86
C MET A 424 -8.29 12.96 6.12
N ARG A 425 -9.36 12.15 6.34
CA ARG A 425 -10.20 12.26 7.55
C ARG A 425 -9.43 11.89 8.81
N LEU A 426 -8.64 10.83 8.77
CA LEU A 426 -7.86 10.43 9.95
C LEU A 426 -6.78 11.47 10.29
N ASN A 427 -6.10 12.04 9.28
CA ASN A 427 -5.16 13.14 9.49
C ASN A 427 -5.84 14.39 10.06
N ALA A 428 -7.09 14.67 9.65
CA ALA A 428 -7.88 15.76 10.22
C ALA A 428 -8.27 15.54 11.68
N GLU A 429 -8.50 14.28 12.05
CA GLU A 429 -8.93 13.85 13.39
C GLU A 429 -7.78 13.86 14.40
N ASP A 430 -6.64 13.27 14.04
CA ASP A 430 -5.51 13.04 14.97
C ASP A 430 -4.28 13.92 14.73
N GLY A 431 -4.31 14.80 13.70
CA GLY A 431 -3.18 15.64 13.34
C GLY A 431 -2.04 14.88 12.66
N GLY A 432 -2.28 13.67 12.19
CA GLY A 432 -1.31 12.85 11.48
C GLY A 432 -0.90 13.41 10.12
N ASN A 433 0.16 12.86 9.56
CA ASN A 433 0.74 13.26 8.28
C ASN A 433 0.90 12.04 7.34
N ARG A 434 -0.10 11.15 7.35
CA ARG A 434 -0.15 10.01 6.43
C ARG A 434 -0.35 10.50 5.01
N LYS A 435 0.28 9.82 4.07
CA LYS A 435 0.20 10.09 2.64
C LYS A 435 -0.50 8.93 1.95
N PHE A 436 -1.14 9.21 0.82
CA PHE A 436 -1.73 8.15 0.03
C PHE A 436 -1.13 8.07 -1.38
N ILE A 437 -1.09 6.84 -1.92
CA ILE A 437 -0.84 6.53 -3.33
C ILE A 437 -2.04 5.71 -3.81
N MET A 438 -2.87 6.30 -4.66
CA MET A 438 -4.03 5.65 -5.27
C MET A 438 -3.69 5.26 -6.71
N VAL A 439 -3.99 4.04 -7.11
CA VAL A 439 -3.83 3.60 -8.51
C VAL A 439 -5.17 3.15 -9.05
N GLN A 440 -5.58 3.70 -10.20
CA GLN A 440 -6.83 3.36 -10.85
C GLN A 440 -6.68 3.31 -12.37
N LEU A 441 -7.13 2.21 -12.95
CA LEU A 441 -7.26 2.07 -14.40
C LEU A 441 -8.32 3.06 -14.92
N PRO A 442 -8.10 3.76 -16.05
CA PRO A 442 -9.11 4.62 -16.67
C PRO A 442 -10.20 3.80 -17.40
N GLU A 443 -10.83 2.88 -16.68
CA GLU A 443 -11.95 2.07 -17.15
C GLU A 443 -13.12 2.94 -17.56
N LEU A 444 -13.67 2.70 -18.74
CA LEU A 444 -14.75 3.49 -19.31
C LEU A 444 -16.08 3.27 -18.56
N CYS A 445 -16.74 4.34 -18.22
CA CYS A 445 -18.11 4.29 -17.72
C CYS A 445 -19.06 3.86 -18.84
N ASN A 446 -20.06 3.03 -18.51
CA ASN A 446 -21.11 2.69 -19.46
C ASN A 446 -21.84 3.97 -19.91
N GLU A 447 -21.97 4.18 -21.21
CA GLU A 447 -22.61 5.38 -21.81
C GLU A 447 -24.04 5.61 -21.33
N GLN A 448 -24.75 4.55 -20.92
CA GLN A 448 -26.10 4.63 -20.39
C GLN A 448 -26.15 4.93 -18.88
N SER A 449 -24.99 4.87 -18.20
CA SER A 449 -24.91 5.09 -16.75
C SER A 449 -25.17 6.56 -16.37
N GLU A 450 -25.63 6.76 -15.14
CA GLU A 450 -25.79 8.10 -14.57
C GLU A 450 -24.42 8.82 -14.40
N ALA A 451 -23.33 8.07 -14.22
CA ALA A 451 -21.97 8.60 -14.18
C ALA A 451 -21.59 9.25 -15.52
N PHE A 452 -21.83 8.56 -16.64
CA PHE A 452 -21.52 9.07 -17.98
C PHE A 452 -22.39 10.30 -18.31
N LYS A 453 -23.69 10.26 -18.00
CA LYS A 453 -24.61 11.40 -18.15
C LYS A 453 -24.20 12.62 -17.32
N ALA A 454 -23.56 12.40 -16.16
CA ALA A 454 -23.01 13.44 -15.31
C ALA A 454 -21.66 14.00 -15.80
N GLY A 455 -21.11 13.46 -16.89
CA GLY A 455 -19.88 13.93 -17.53
C GLY A 455 -18.64 13.13 -17.19
N TYR A 456 -18.73 12.08 -16.36
CA TYR A 456 -17.61 11.20 -16.04
C TYR A 456 -17.44 10.11 -17.10
N LYS A 457 -16.34 10.14 -17.82
CA LYS A 457 -16.05 9.16 -18.87
C LYS A 457 -15.40 7.89 -18.31
N THR A 458 -14.63 8.01 -17.24
CA THR A 458 -13.88 6.91 -16.64
C THR A 458 -14.09 6.83 -15.13
N ILE A 459 -13.81 5.64 -14.56
CA ILE A 459 -13.80 5.44 -13.10
C ILE A 459 -12.71 6.29 -12.43
N ALA A 460 -11.56 6.49 -13.10
CA ALA A 460 -10.48 7.35 -12.60
C ALA A 460 -10.93 8.81 -12.44
N GLU A 461 -11.78 9.34 -13.34
CA GLU A 461 -12.36 10.69 -13.20
C GLU A 461 -13.28 10.80 -11.97
N ILE A 462 -14.12 9.79 -11.72
CA ILE A 462 -14.98 9.73 -10.53
C ILE A 462 -14.11 9.72 -9.26
N SER A 463 -13.04 8.93 -9.28
CA SER A 463 -12.09 8.78 -8.18
C SER A 463 -11.44 10.12 -7.81
N LYS A 464 -10.87 10.80 -8.80
CA LYS A 464 -10.24 12.13 -8.62
C LYS A 464 -11.24 13.17 -8.11
N GLU A 465 -12.47 13.16 -8.64
CA GLU A 465 -13.50 14.11 -8.20
C GLU A 465 -13.98 13.83 -6.77
N ARG A 466 -14.07 12.55 -6.36
CA ARG A 466 -14.33 12.20 -4.97
C ARG A 466 -13.26 12.75 -4.04
N ILE A 467 -11.96 12.60 -4.38
CA ILE A 467 -10.86 13.11 -3.56
C ILE A 467 -10.98 14.63 -3.41
N ARG A 468 -11.23 15.37 -4.52
CA ARG A 468 -11.40 16.84 -4.49
C ARG A 468 -12.52 17.28 -3.56
N ARG A 469 -13.72 16.67 -3.71
CA ARG A 469 -14.89 17.05 -2.90
C ARG A 469 -14.78 16.63 -1.46
N ALA A 470 -14.22 15.44 -1.19
CA ALA A 470 -13.94 14.99 0.17
C ALA A 470 -12.93 15.91 0.87
N GLY A 471 -11.83 16.27 0.17
CA GLY A 471 -10.82 17.18 0.68
C GLY A 471 -11.39 18.56 1.03
N LYS A 472 -12.21 19.13 0.14
CA LYS A 472 -12.92 20.38 0.41
C LYS A 472 -13.83 20.28 1.64
N LYS A 473 -14.67 19.23 1.68
CA LYS A 473 -15.60 19.00 2.79
C LYS A 473 -14.87 18.88 4.13
N ILE A 474 -13.73 18.18 4.17
CA ILE A 474 -12.92 18.02 5.39
C ILE A 474 -12.35 19.36 5.85
N LYS A 475 -11.87 20.22 4.93
CA LYS A 475 -11.40 21.58 5.25
C LYS A 475 -12.54 22.42 5.83
N ASP A 476 -13.71 22.41 5.17
CA ASP A 476 -14.90 23.18 5.60
C ASP A 476 -15.39 22.73 7.00
N GLU A 477 -15.44 21.42 7.26
CA GLU A 477 -15.82 20.84 8.56
C GLU A 477 -14.85 21.25 9.69
N LYS A 478 -13.53 21.28 9.40
CA LYS A 478 -12.52 21.70 10.37
C LYS A 478 -12.59 23.19 10.69
N GLU A 479 -12.77 24.05 9.69
CA GLU A 479 -12.93 25.49 9.87
C GLU A 479 -14.17 25.82 10.72
N GLN A 480 -15.28 25.14 10.49
CA GLN A 480 -16.50 25.29 11.29
C GLN A 480 -16.26 24.87 12.76
N THR A 481 -15.54 23.79 13.00
CA THR A 481 -15.24 23.30 14.35
C THR A 481 -14.36 24.29 15.13
N VAL A 482 -13.31 24.81 14.49
CA VAL A 482 -12.42 25.82 15.07
C VAL A 482 -13.18 27.10 15.39
N SER A 483 -14.03 27.55 14.47
CA SER A 483 -14.86 28.76 14.66
C SER A 483 -15.86 28.62 15.82
N ALA A 484 -16.45 27.43 15.98
CA ALA A 484 -17.43 27.15 17.06
C ALA A 484 -16.78 27.08 18.45
N GLN A 485 -15.52 26.68 18.54
CA GLN A 485 -14.80 26.54 19.82
C GLN A 485 -14.15 27.84 20.30
N GLY A 486 -14.17 28.93 19.53
CA GLY A 486 -13.64 30.24 19.92
C GLY A 486 -12.14 30.26 20.24
N VAL A 487 -11.41 29.22 19.89
CA VAL A 487 -9.99 29.07 20.17
C VAL A 487 -9.18 29.63 19.01
N LEU A 488 -8.59 30.81 19.21
CA LEU A 488 -7.48 31.29 18.42
C LEU A 488 -6.26 30.39 18.70
N LEU A 489 -6.29 29.15 18.20
CA LEU A 489 -5.12 28.29 18.26
C LEU A 489 -4.11 28.74 17.23
N TYR A 490 -2.90 28.99 17.69
CA TYR A 490 -1.68 29.22 16.94
C TYR A 490 -1.56 28.17 15.82
N ALA A 491 -1.45 28.67 14.59
CA ALA A 491 -1.23 28.00 13.33
C ALA A 491 -2.23 26.84 13.01
N PRO A 492 -3.07 26.99 11.98
CA PRO A 492 -3.81 25.87 11.44
C PRO A 492 -2.80 24.84 10.94
N THR A 493 -2.78 23.64 11.53
CA THR A 493 -2.16 22.50 10.87
C THR A 493 -2.90 22.33 9.54
N THR A 494 -2.30 22.76 8.45
CA THR A 494 -2.88 22.66 7.11
C THR A 494 -2.91 21.18 6.76
N ILE A 495 -4.12 20.63 6.65
CA ILE A 495 -4.31 19.25 6.20
C ILE A 495 -3.98 19.22 4.70
N ASP A 496 -3.08 18.33 4.30
CA ASP A 496 -2.85 18.06 2.88
C ASP A 496 -4.06 17.28 2.31
N THR A 497 -4.88 17.96 1.54
CA THR A 497 -6.00 17.38 0.79
C THR A 497 -5.76 17.47 -0.72
N GLY A 498 -4.58 17.94 -1.12
CA GLY A 498 -4.12 17.91 -2.50
C GLY A 498 -3.73 16.48 -2.93
N PHE A 499 -3.52 16.34 -4.23
CA PHE A 499 -2.94 15.13 -4.82
C PHE A 499 -2.36 15.44 -6.20
N ARG A 500 -1.26 14.78 -6.52
CA ARG A 500 -0.56 14.87 -7.79
C ARG A 500 -1.02 13.74 -8.70
N VAL A 501 -1.56 14.08 -9.88
CA VAL A 501 -1.97 13.09 -10.87
C VAL A 501 -0.80 12.76 -11.78
N LEU A 502 -0.51 11.48 -11.90
CA LEU A 502 0.50 10.90 -12.78
C LEU A 502 -0.19 9.87 -13.69
N LYS A 503 0.09 9.90 -14.99
CA LYS A 503 -0.48 8.94 -15.96
C LYS A 503 0.62 8.00 -16.46
N ILE A 504 0.34 6.71 -16.46
CA ILE A 504 1.24 5.70 -17.02
C ILE A 504 1.24 5.84 -18.55
N ASP A 505 2.43 5.96 -19.12
CA ASP A 505 2.64 6.06 -20.56
C ASP A 505 3.94 5.31 -20.95
N SER A 506 4.14 5.12 -22.24
CA SER A 506 5.40 4.60 -22.78
C SER A 506 6.58 5.48 -22.36
N SER A 507 7.78 4.90 -22.28
CA SER A 507 9.02 5.63 -21.98
C SER A 507 9.12 6.94 -22.79
N ASN A 508 9.69 7.97 -22.16
CA ASN A 508 9.94 9.25 -22.83
C ASN A 508 11.01 9.15 -23.92
N MET A 509 11.77 8.06 -23.90
CA MET A 509 12.82 7.81 -24.90
C MET A 509 12.25 7.14 -26.15
N ALA A 510 12.74 7.52 -27.32
CA ALA A 510 12.46 6.81 -28.56
C ALA A 510 13.07 5.41 -28.50
N GLU A 511 12.35 4.42 -29.01
CA GLU A 511 12.88 3.07 -29.16
C GLU A 511 13.92 3.05 -30.28
N VAL A 512 15.17 2.88 -29.91
CA VAL A 512 16.29 2.77 -30.85
C VAL A 512 16.63 1.29 -31.02
N TYR A 513 15.78 0.54 -31.73
CA TYR A 513 16.11 -0.81 -32.18
C TYR A 513 16.68 -0.72 -33.60
N TYR A 514 18.01 -0.60 -33.72
CA TYR A 514 18.67 -0.78 -34.98
C TYR A 514 19.21 -2.20 -35.04
N THR A 515 18.61 -3.04 -35.90
CA THR A 515 19.39 -4.16 -36.46
C THR A 515 20.45 -3.55 -37.37
N PRO A 516 21.71 -4.03 -37.34
CA PRO A 516 22.79 -3.45 -38.14
C PRO A 516 22.47 -3.28 -39.64
N ASP A 517 21.55 -4.09 -40.16
CA ASP A 517 21.13 -4.08 -41.57
C ASP A 517 20.01 -3.05 -41.90
N ALA A 518 19.41 -2.39 -40.88
CA ALA A 518 18.29 -1.47 -41.07
C ALA A 518 18.66 0.02 -40.90
N VAL A 519 19.93 0.35 -40.63
CA VAL A 519 20.36 1.73 -40.35
C VAL A 519 20.59 2.48 -41.67
N ASN A 520 19.70 3.45 -41.97
CA ASN A 520 19.90 4.40 -43.04
C ASN A 520 20.61 5.67 -42.53
N GLN A 521 21.37 6.34 -43.44
CA GLN A 521 22.12 7.55 -43.08
C GLN A 521 21.21 8.71 -42.55
N GLY A 522 19.92 8.72 -42.93
CA GLY A 522 18.92 9.65 -42.38
C GLY A 522 18.53 9.36 -40.92
N ASP A 523 18.59 8.10 -40.50
CA ASP A 523 18.24 7.67 -39.14
C ASP A 523 19.32 8.04 -38.11
N LEU A 524 20.58 8.20 -38.58
CA LEU A 524 21.69 8.70 -37.75
C LEU A 524 21.48 10.13 -37.26
N PHE A 525 20.82 10.99 -38.05
CA PHE A 525 20.48 12.35 -37.62
C PHE A 525 19.28 12.37 -36.64
N ASN A 526 18.32 11.44 -36.76
CA ASN A 526 17.22 11.27 -35.84
C ASN A 526 17.64 10.59 -34.52
N ALA A 527 18.75 9.86 -34.52
CA ALA A 527 19.34 9.22 -33.35
C ALA A 527 20.10 10.20 -32.42
N ILE A 528 20.30 11.45 -32.84
CA ILE A 528 20.95 12.48 -32.00
C ILE A 528 20.06 12.89 -30.84
N ASP A 529 18.75 12.92 -31.04
CA ASP A 529 17.76 13.23 -29.99
C ASP A 529 16.88 12.01 -29.73
N ASN A 530 17.16 11.31 -28.64
CA ASN A 530 16.45 10.10 -28.24
C ASN A 530 15.16 10.37 -27.44
N ILE A 531 14.75 11.62 -27.31
CA ILE A 531 13.52 12.02 -26.60
C ILE A 531 12.37 12.07 -27.60
N LYS A 532 11.22 11.51 -27.25
CA LYS A 532 10.01 11.59 -28.06
C LYS A 532 9.55 13.05 -28.20
N PRO A 533 9.09 13.48 -29.38
CA PRO A 533 8.81 14.89 -29.65
C PRO A 533 7.61 15.48 -28.88
N ASP A 534 6.74 14.62 -28.37
CA ASP A 534 5.56 15.00 -27.57
C ASP A 534 5.84 15.08 -26.07
N ARG A 535 7.09 14.95 -25.64
CA ARG A 535 7.49 14.95 -24.23
C ARG A 535 7.90 16.36 -23.76
N THR A 536 7.41 16.69 -22.57
CA THR A 536 7.70 17.96 -21.90
C THR A 536 8.92 17.83 -20.96
N PRO A 537 9.56 18.94 -20.55
CA PRO A 537 10.60 18.90 -19.51
C PRO A 537 10.13 18.29 -18.18
N GLU A 538 8.84 18.40 -17.82
CA GLU A 538 8.29 17.77 -16.63
C GLU A 538 8.15 16.24 -16.80
N ASP A 539 7.81 15.74 -17.99
CA ASP A 539 7.82 14.31 -18.26
C ASP A 539 9.22 13.71 -18.03
N LEU A 540 10.26 14.39 -18.47
CA LEU A 540 11.64 13.98 -18.24
C LEU A 540 12.02 14.04 -16.77
N LEU A 541 11.56 15.09 -16.03
CA LEU A 541 11.80 15.18 -14.60
C LEU A 541 11.25 13.97 -13.85
N PHE A 542 10.00 13.58 -14.12
CA PHE A 542 9.38 12.45 -13.43
C PHE A 542 10.04 11.12 -13.81
N GLN A 543 10.50 10.94 -15.03
CA GLN A 543 11.31 9.79 -15.40
C GLN A 543 12.63 9.75 -14.62
N VAL A 544 13.32 10.88 -14.52
CA VAL A 544 14.56 10.98 -13.72
C VAL A 544 14.32 10.69 -12.23
N LEU A 545 13.19 11.15 -11.67
CA LEU A 545 12.83 10.85 -10.29
C LEU A 545 12.64 9.34 -10.06
N LEU A 546 11.93 8.67 -10.97
CA LEU A 546 11.78 7.20 -10.94
C LEU A 546 13.12 6.50 -11.01
N ASP A 547 13.94 6.81 -12.02
CA ASP A 547 15.24 6.17 -12.27
C ASP A 547 16.26 6.42 -11.14
N ALA A 548 16.12 7.54 -10.46
CA ALA A 548 16.98 7.90 -9.32
C ALA A 548 16.45 7.41 -7.97
N GLY A 549 15.29 6.74 -7.92
CA GLY A 549 14.64 6.30 -6.68
C GLY A 549 14.25 7.45 -5.75
N VAL A 550 14.00 8.64 -6.33
CA VAL A 550 13.61 9.85 -5.59
C VAL A 550 12.10 9.84 -5.35
N ASP A 551 11.67 10.18 -4.13
CA ASP A 551 10.25 10.20 -3.77
C ASP A 551 9.47 11.17 -4.69
N LEU A 552 8.46 10.63 -5.37
CA LEU A 552 7.64 11.35 -6.34
C LEU A 552 6.73 12.41 -5.68
N SER A 553 6.63 12.42 -4.38
CA SER A 553 5.83 13.37 -3.60
C SER A 553 6.63 14.56 -3.07
N LEU A 554 7.93 14.64 -3.33
CA LEU A 554 8.75 15.76 -2.89
C LEU A 554 8.30 17.09 -3.54
N PRO A 555 8.43 18.22 -2.84
CA PRO A 555 8.06 19.52 -3.39
C PRO A 555 8.94 19.86 -4.59
N ILE A 556 8.31 20.41 -5.61
CA ILE A 556 8.96 20.82 -6.85
C ILE A 556 8.86 22.34 -6.99
N ARG A 557 10.01 22.99 -7.12
CA ARG A 557 10.11 24.42 -7.40
C ARG A 557 10.70 24.60 -8.80
N LYS A 558 10.08 25.46 -9.60
CA LYS A 558 10.49 25.77 -10.96
C LYS A 558 10.98 27.21 -11.02
N GLU A 559 12.18 27.43 -11.54
CA GLU A 559 12.77 28.74 -11.73
C GLU A 559 13.27 28.93 -13.16
N THR A 560 13.38 30.18 -13.57
CA THR A 560 14.03 30.57 -14.82
C THR A 560 15.37 31.19 -14.50
N ILE A 561 16.47 30.54 -14.84
CA ILE A 561 17.83 31.00 -14.63
C ILE A 561 18.47 31.16 -16.00
N GLN A 562 18.96 32.37 -16.31
CA GLN A 562 19.52 32.73 -17.62
C GLN A 562 18.63 32.36 -18.82
N GLY A 563 17.30 32.50 -18.64
CA GLY A 563 16.32 32.14 -19.68
C GLY A 563 16.05 30.65 -19.84
N LYS A 564 16.65 29.77 -19.01
CA LYS A 564 16.45 28.33 -19.01
C LYS A 564 15.58 27.90 -17.83
N THR A 565 14.76 26.89 -18.06
CA THR A 565 13.93 26.30 -17.02
C THR A 565 14.73 25.33 -16.16
N VAL A 566 14.79 25.59 -14.86
CA VAL A 566 15.46 24.73 -13.88
C VAL A 566 14.45 24.27 -12.84
N PHE A 567 14.42 22.97 -12.61
CA PHE A 567 13.59 22.33 -11.60
C PHE A 567 14.44 22.03 -10.36
N PHE A 568 13.92 22.38 -9.19
CA PHE A 568 14.48 22.06 -7.89
C PHE A 568 13.52 21.13 -7.15
N VAL A 569 13.95 19.92 -6.84
CA VAL A 569 13.19 18.93 -6.10
C VAL A 569 13.76 18.87 -4.69
N ASP A 570 12.90 19.07 -3.68
CA ASP A 570 13.29 19.18 -2.27
C ASP A 570 14.52 20.11 -2.11
N GLU A 571 14.43 21.26 -2.73
CA GLU A 571 15.44 22.32 -2.80
C GLU A 571 16.77 21.88 -3.45
N ASN A 572 17.51 20.94 -2.89
CA ASN A 572 18.82 20.52 -3.37
C ASN A 572 18.98 19.00 -3.55
N ALA A 573 17.94 18.22 -3.32
CA ALA A 573 18.01 16.76 -3.47
C ALA A 573 18.26 16.35 -4.92
N LEU A 574 17.52 16.99 -5.84
CA LEU A 574 17.73 16.85 -7.29
C LEU A 574 17.43 18.18 -7.98
N VAL A 575 18.34 18.58 -8.87
CA VAL A 575 18.14 19.74 -9.76
C VAL A 575 18.17 19.23 -11.21
N ALA A 576 17.31 19.76 -12.09
CA ALA A 576 17.27 19.34 -13.48
C ALA A 576 17.06 20.52 -14.42
N CYS A 577 17.78 20.50 -15.56
CA CYS A 577 17.60 21.41 -16.67
C CYS A 577 17.58 20.62 -17.98
N PHE A 578 16.42 20.62 -18.64
CA PHE A 578 16.20 19.85 -19.89
C PHE A 578 16.10 20.77 -21.12
N ASP A 579 16.33 22.07 -20.95
CA ASP A 579 16.35 23.02 -22.06
C ASP A 579 17.58 22.80 -22.95
N THR A 580 17.50 23.29 -24.19
CA THR A 580 18.62 23.31 -25.14
C THR A 580 19.50 24.56 -24.92
N ASP A 581 20.69 24.58 -25.53
CA ASP A 581 21.66 25.70 -25.45
C ASP A 581 22.09 26.05 -24.02
N VAL A 582 22.27 25.04 -23.17
CA VAL A 582 22.85 25.20 -21.83
C VAL A 582 24.32 25.59 -21.97
N ASN A 583 24.67 26.79 -21.50
CA ASN A 583 26.01 27.36 -21.57
C ASN A 583 26.81 27.10 -20.28
N GLU A 584 28.12 27.40 -20.32
CA GLU A 584 29.02 27.21 -19.16
C GLU A 584 28.66 28.11 -17.98
N GLU A 585 28.14 29.31 -18.26
CA GLU A 585 27.79 30.30 -17.24
C GLU A 585 26.62 29.78 -16.36
N LEU A 586 25.58 29.22 -16.98
CA LEU A 586 24.49 28.54 -16.24
C LEU A 586 25.01 27.35 -15.41
N VAL A 587 25.91 26.54 -16.00
CA VAL A 587 26.49 25.40 -15.29
C VAL A 587 27.26 25.86 -14.04
N ARG A 588 28.04 26.96 -14.14
CA ARG A 588 28.77 27.53 -13.01
C ARG A 588 27.85 28.09 -11.94
N GLU A 589 26.78 28.78 -12.33
CA GLU A 589 25.78 29.33 -11.42
C GLU A 589 25.09 28.20 -10.63
N LEU A 590 24.67 27.12 -11.30
CA LEU A 590 24.10 25.94 -10.64
C LEU A 590 25.12 25.22 -9.74
N ALA A 591 26.39 25.12 -10.14
CA ALA A 591 27.43 24.51 -9.30
C ALA A 591 27.72 25.31 -8.02
N GLN A 592 27.43 26.61 -8.02
CA GLN A 592 27.57 27.49 -6.84
C GLN A 592 26.28 27.56 -6.01
N PHE A 593 25.16 27.04 -6.50
CA PHE A 593 23.89 27.06 -5.79
C PHE A 593 23.99 26.32 -4.44
N ARG A 594 23.42 26.92 -3.40
CA ARG A 594 23.34 26.34 -2.06
C ARG A 594 21.95 26.57 -1.50
N SER A 595 21.37 25.52 -0.93
CA SER A 595 20.16 25.62 -0.11
C SER A 595 20.52 25.23 1.33
N TYR A 596 20.24 26.10 2.30
CA TYR A 596 20.64 25.92 3.70
C TYR A 596 22.14 25.55 3.87
N ASP A 597 23.03 26.22 3.11
CA ASP A 597 24.47 25.97 3.02
C ASP A 597 24.86 24.58 2.45
N MET A 598 23.89 23.81 1.99
CA MET A 598 24.12 22.50 1.38
C MET A 598 24.18 22.60 -0.15
N PRO A 599 25.14 21.94 -0.81
CA PRO A 599 25.22 21.87 -2.26
C PRO A 599 24.11 20.99 -2.84
N ILE A 600 23.89 21.10 -4.13
CA ILE A 600 23.06 20.16 -4.91
C ILE A 600 23.63 18.74 -4.74
N ARG A 601 22.76 17.76 -4.43
CA ARG A 601 23.18 16.35 -4.33
C ARG A 601 23.30 15.70 -5.70
N LYS A 602 22.31 15.91 -6.56
CA LYS A 602 22.27 15.38 -7.91
C LYS A 602 21.79 16.45 -8.90
N ILE A 603 22.47 16.57 -10.02
CA ILE A 603 22.02 17.43 -11.12
C ILE A 603 21.92 16.63 -12.41
N VAL A 604 20.86 16.88 -13.19
CA VAL A 604 20.59 16.18 -14.44
C VAL A 604 20.37 17.18 -15.56
N PHE A 605 21.05 16.97 -16.68
CA PHE A 605 20.88 17.73 -17.91
C PHE A 605 20.36 16.84 -19.04
N ARG A 606 19.74 17.45 -20.03
CA ARG A 606 19.48 16.77 -21.31
C ARG A 606 20.79 16.57 -22.05
N ASP A 607 21.05 15.35 -22.55
CA ASP A 607 22.32 15.01 -23.20
C ASP A 607 22.60 15.89 -24.43
N THR A 608 21.57 16.13 -25.24
CA THR A 608 21.61 17.03 -26.40
C THR A 608 21.37 18.48 -26.06
N GLY A 609 21.24 18.83 -24.78
CA GLY A 609 20.86 20.18 -24.31
C GLY A 609 22.02 21.16 -24.20
N PHE A 610 23.26 20.74 -24.32
CA PHE A 610 24.40 21.65 -24.15
C PHE A 610 24.67 22.47 -25.43
N ALA A 611 25.08 23.75 -25.24
CA ALA A 611 25.37 24.68 -26.32
C ALA A 611 26.55 24.22 -27.19
N SER A 612 27.45 23.37 -26.67
CA SER A 612 28.58 22.76 -27.41
C SER A 612 29.11 21.53 -26.66
N ASP A 613 29.81 20.65 -27.38
CA ASP A 613 30.50 19.51 -26.80
C ASP A 613 31.55 19.92 -25.75
N ALA A 614 32.16 21.09 -25.91
CA ALA A 614 33.10 21.63 -24.93
C ALA A 614 32.42 21.90 -23.59
N VAL A 615 31.22 22.47 -23.58
CA VAL A 615 30.43 22.68 -22.36
C VAL A 615 30.06 21.33 -21.74
N LYS A 616 29.59 20.38 -22.52
CA LYS A 616 29.23 19.04 -22.07
C LYS A 616 30.40 18.31 -21.39
N ILE A 617 31.62 18.35 -22.00
CA ILE A 617 32.82 17.75 -21.42
C ILE A 617 33.25 18.45 -20.12
N ASN A 618 33.09 19.79 -20.06
CA ASN A 618 33.52 20.59 -18.93
C ASN A 618 32.54 20.54 -17.74
N VAL A 619 31.28 20.16 -17.93
CA VAL A 619 30.27 20.19 -16.87
C VAL A 619 30.69 19.42 -15.63
N GLU A 620 31.20 18.19 -15.77
CA GLU A 620 31.68 17.42 -14.63
C GLU A 620 32.87 18.07 -13.93
N GLN A 621 33.79 18.67 -14.69
CA GLN A 621 34.96 19.35 -14.11
C GLN A 621 34.55 20.59 -13.31
N ILE A 622 33.59 21.37 -13.81
CA ILE A 622 33.04 22.54 -13.11
C ILE A 622 32.43 22.12 -11.78
N PHE A 623 31.58 21.07 -11.77
CA PHE A 623 31.00 20.57 -10.54
C PHE A 623 32.04 19.99 -9.59
N ARG A 624 33.03 19.25 -10.07
CA ARG A 624 34.15 18.74 -9.23
C ARG A 624 34.93 19.86 -8.56
N GLN A 625 35.06 21.02 -9.19
CA GLN A 625 35.78 22.17 -8.63
C GLN A 625 34.92 22.99 -7.66
N LEU A 626 33.67 23.26 -8.04
CA LEU A 626 32.80 24.20 -7.31
C LEU A 626 31.83 23.50 -6.36
N SER A 627 31.51 22.24 -6.59
CA SER A 627 30.58 21.43 -5.79
C SER A 627 30.95 19.93 -5.80
N PRO A 628 32.07 19.54 -5.20
CA PRO A 628 32.68 18.20 -5.36
C PRO A 628 31.81 17.03 -4.86
N GLY A 629 30.72 17.31 -4.13
CA GLY A 629 29.76 16.31 -3.67
C GLY A 629 28.54 16.12 -4.56
N THR A 630 28.45 16.85 -5.67
CA THR A 630 27.30 16.79 -6.60
C THR A 630 27.49 15.68 -7.62
N GLU A 631 26.52 14.76 -7.70
CA GLU A 631 26.44 13.78 -8.79
C GLU A 631 25.89 14.45 -10.04
N VAL A 632 26.62 14.39 -11.16
CA VAL A 632 26.20 14.96 -12.45
C VAL A 632 25.79 13.83 -13.38
N LYS A 633 24.59 13.94 -13.98
CA LYS A 633 24.07 12.99 -14.97
C LYS A 633 23.52 13.72 -16.20
N SER A 634 23.45 12.99 -17.32
CA SER A 634 22.68 13.38 -18.51
C SER A 634 21.66 12.31 -18.89
N ILE A 635 20.57 12.68 -19.53
CA ILE A 635 19.48 11.82 -19.98
C ILE A 635 19.25 12.04 -21.48
#